data_da215837e3ce744246827bed5475e726
#
_entry.id   da215837e3ce744246827bed5475e726
#
_cell.length_a   1.000
_cell.length_b   1.000
_cell.length_c   1.000
_cell.angle_alpha   90.00
_cell.angle_beta   90.00
_cell.angle_gamma   90.00
#
_symmetry.space_group_name_H-M   'P 1'
#
loop_
_entity.id
_entity.type
_entity.pdbx_description
1 polymer ?
#
loop_
_entity_poly.entity_id
_entity_poly.type
_entity_poly.pdbx_seq_one_letter_code
_entity_poly.pdbx_strand_id
1 'polypeptide(L)'
;MSAIWGNISFDTEIDQSGCRNMRVLYETNCKLDHIYEYYDRKIYFGCGIQEIIRESVNENMPIAEDKNAIIFEADCIIDNREEIKQELGYSQGDIVPDGRLLYELYLKEKINFLTKIRGMYAIAIYDKNDDTLYLISDPISSRCLYYYRGTDGGICFSTLIRPITEFYKDIPFNSNYIKDFLVAPGLMPNITSDETPHKGIYKLNPGTYLVVTRESVEEREYFDIDKYIICNDYTNADVVSDTFKKLYAECVKDAVYTSGEVASSMSSGLDSATTSILAAQILDKKSKKLFSYTYVPENKMKNKGNKILDETVDVQKILDKYPNMKGHFVNNNGKCCIDDMNKVLEIMEIPIKAYVNFPNLCEIYEKAHKHGCKIVLTGQNGNSTVSHGYIDDVLCDLYIKKKYITFLRYLNSYCKTVKESRKAALKGCIRYFRHTKKVLSIAGKRKFEYEIDNRFISQNIMNDYPLEIRFVDNDITYVDNIPTIESEYKRFIKHQALYTYLGEFETKMGLKYGIVIRDPTADIRMISFCYHMPYRYFAYNGVPRWLIRSSFTREIPNEILNNWMRYGVQNADCYTRLRRDWKRLVVDINKQMQTVESDKRLCEYFDFEKINSFLSDNQKELDLKDEAAIDQLMYIYCVSKFYQLCKKS
;
A
#
# COMPACT_ATOMS: atom_id res chain seq x y z
N MET A 1 5.31 16.63 -6.14
CA MET A 1 4.41 15.49 -6.35
C MET A 1 3.28 15.95 -7.23
N SER A 2 2.73 15.08 -8.04
CA SER A 2 1.84 15.51 -9.11
C SER A 2 0.75 14.46 -9.34
N ALA A 3 -0.26 14.82 -10.10
CA ALA A 3 -1.11 13.89 -10.81
C ALA A 3 -0.80 14.04 -12.29
N ILE A 4 -0.72 12.96 -13.03
CA ILE A 4 -0.48 12.97 -14.47
C ILE A 4 -1.61 12.28 -15.21
N TRP A 5 -1.96 12.79 -16.39
CA TRP A 5 -2.98 12.20 -17.25
C TRP A 5 -2.77 12.60 -18.70
N GLY A 6 -3.18 11.78 -19.61
CA GLY A 6 -3.08 12.08 -21.02
C GLY A 6 -3.87 11.16 -21.91
N ASN A 7 -3.98 11.59 -23.17
CA ASN A 7 -4.56 10.80 -24.23
C ASN A 7 -3.76 10.99 -25.53
N ILE A 8 -3.53 9.90 -26.23
CA ILE A 8 -2.88 9.91 -27.55
C ILE A 8 -3.78 9.17 -28.54
N SER A 9 -4.11 9.81 -29.63
CA SER A 9 -4.76 9.20 -30.78
C SER A 9 -3.77 9.03 -31.91
N PHE A 10 -3.59 7.82 -32.39
CA PHE A 10 -2.68 7.55 -33.49
C PHE A 10 -3.31 7.90 -34.85
N ASP A 11 -4.63 7.86 -35.00
CA ASP A 11 -5.32 7.99 -36.26
C ASP A 11 -6.13 9.28 -36.42
N THR A 12 -6.87 9.69 -35.42
CA THR A 12 -7.84 10.81 -35.46
C THR A 12 -7.42 11.97 -34.58
N GLU A 13 -8.09 13.09 -34.69
CA GLU A 13 -7.97 14.19 -33.73
C GLU A 13 -8.62 13.76 -32.38
N ILE A 14 -8.03 14.23 -31.28
CA ILE A 14 -8.50 13.92 -29.93
C ILE A 14 -9.80 14.70 -29.63
N ASP A 15 -10.69 14.08 -28.87
CA ASP A 15 -11.86 14.75 -28.29
C ASP A 15 -11.43 15.78 -27.23
N GLN A 16 -11.45 17.07 -27.63
CA GLN A 16 -11.12 18.18 -26.75
C GLN A 16 -12.09 18.29 -25.54
N SER A 17 -13.35 17.90 -25.73
CA SER A 17 -14.34 17.91 -24.66
C SER A 17 -13.99 16.87 -23.58
N GLY A 18 -13.62 15.67 -24.01
CA GLY A 18 -13.13 14.63 -23.12
C GLY A 18 -11.86 15.05 -22.37
N CYS A 19 -10.89 15.66 -23.05
CA CYS A 19 -9.67 16.19 -22.40
C CYS A 19 -10.01 17.22 -21.31
N ARG A 20 -10.92 18.16 -21.60
CA ARG A 20 -11.38 19.16 -20.63
C ARG A 20 -12.06 18.51 -19.43
N ASN A 21 -12.87 17.48 -19.64
CA ASN A 21 -13.53 16.76 -18.56
C ASN A 21 -12.51 16.06 -17.65
N MET A 22 -11.45 15.46 -18.21
CA MET A 22 -10.36 14.90 -17.42
C MET A 22 -9.75 15.94 -16.48
N ARG A 23 -9.41 17.11 -16.99
CA ARG A 23 -8.87 18.22 -16.18
C ARG A 23 -9.80 18.62 -15.04
N VAL A 24 -11.09 18.85 -15.33
CA VAL A 24 -12.10 19.27 -14.33
C VAL A 24 -12.19 18.27 -13.18
N LEU A 25 -12.03 16.96 -13.44
CA LEU A 25 -12.04 15.95 -12.39
C LEU A 25 -10.87 16.11 -11.43
N TYR A 26 -9.68 16.44 -11.93
CA TYR A 26 -8.52 16.72 -11.06
C TYR A 26 -8.69 18.02 -10.26
N GLU A 27 -9.18 19.10 -10.90
CA GLU A 27 -9.46 20.38 -10.22
C GLU A 27 -10.46 20.23 -9.07
N THR A 28 -11.46 19.37 -9.23
CA THR A 28 -12.54 19.23 -8.24
C THR A 28 -12.25 18.20 -7.15
N ASN A 29 -11.47 17.15 -7.45
CA ASN A 29 -11.28 16.03 -6.54
C ASN A 29 -9.93 16.02 -5.83
N CYS A 30 -8.92 16.72 -6.34
CA CYS A 30 -7.56 16.75 -5.83
C CYS A 30 -7.19 18.13 -5.27
N LYS A 31 -6.31 18.16 -4.28
CA LYS A 31 -5.68 19.39 -3.80
C LYS A 31 -4.39 19.62 -4.56
N LEU A 32 -4.47 20.40 -5.63
CA LEU A 32 -3.35 20.76 -6.51
C LEU A 32 -3.05 22.23 -6.37
N ASP A 33 -1.78 22.60 -6.37
CA ASP A 33 -1.34 24.00 -6.32
C ASP A 33 -1.35 24.62 -7.73
N HIS A 34 -0.95 23.85 -8.76
CA HIS A 34 -0.94 24.27 -10.16
C HIS A 34 -1.38 23.14 -11.08
N ILE A 35 -1.93 23.50 -12.25
CA ILE A 35 -2.25 22.58 -13.34
C ILE A 35 -1.69 23.15 -14.63
N TYR A 36 -0.96 22.32 -15.36
CA TYR A 36 -0.40 22.63 -16.67
C TYR A 36 -0.86 21.58 -17.68
N GLU A 37 -0.95 21.99 -18.94
CA GLU A 37 -1.41 21.12 -20.02
C GLU A 37 -0.58 21.36 -21.29
N TYR A 38 -0.38 20.30 -22.05
CA TYR A 38 0.10 20.32 -23.41
C TYR A 38 -0.96 19.73 -24.32
N TYR A 39 -1.27 20.42 -25.40
CA TYR A 39 -2.24 19.99 -26.39
C TYR A 39 -1.68 20.17 -27.81
N ASP A 40 -1.75 19.09 -28.60
CA ASP A 40 -1.51 19.06 -30.03
C ASP A 40 -2.57 18.14 -30.64
N ARG A 41 -3.09 18.39 -31.83
CA ARG A 41 -4.25 17.74 -32.46
C ARG A 41 -4.51 16.25 -32.06
N LYS A 42 -3.46 15.48 -31.86
CA LYS A 42 -3.51 14.04 -31.54
C LYS A 42 -3.00 13.67 -30.15
N ILE A 43 -2.50 14.65 -29.40
CA ILE A 43 -1.78 14.42 -28.17
C ILE A 43 -2.29 15.39 -27.12
N TYR A 44 -2.64 14.86 -25.95
CA TYR A 44 -3.00 15.64 -24.79
C TYR A 44 -2.27 15.10 -23.56
N PHE A 45 -1.58 15.97 -22.85
CA PHE A 45 -0.91 15.69 -21.58
C PHE A 45 -1.32 16.74 -20.57
N GLY A 46 -1.55 16.34 -19.33
CA GLY A 46 -1.91 17.24 -18.25
C GLY A 46 -1.27 16.81 -16.93
N CYS A 47 -0.71 17.79 -16.24
CA CYS A 47 -0.03 17.58 -14.96
C CYS A 47 -0.57 18.53 -13.89
N GLY A 48 -0.98 17.97 -12.76
CA GLY A 48 -1.41 18.70 -11.57
C GLY A 48 -0.35 18.63 -10.48
N ILE A 49 0.27 19.76 -10.14
CA ILE A 49 1.40 19.85 -9.20
C ILE A 49 0.92 20.03 -7.77
N GLN A 50 1.52 19.28 -6.82
CA GLN A 50 1.50 19.54 -5.39
C GLN A 50 2.90 20.00 -4.94
N GLU A 51 3.02 21.16 -4.33
CA GLU A 51 4.27 21.73 -3.85
C GLU A 51 4.70 21.09 -2.52
N ILE A 52 5.23 19.88 -2.58
CA ILE A 52 5.63 19.09 -1.40
C ILE A 52 7.06 19.42 -0.95
N ILE A 53 7.97 19.56 -1.90
CA ILE A 53 9.39 19.87 -1.67
C ILE A 53 9.71 21.25 -2.26
N ARG A 54 10.84 21.84 -1.87
CA ARG A 54 11.20 23.18 -2.37
C ARG A 54 11.41 23.22 -3.89
N GLU A 55 11.84 22.12 -4.46
CA GLU A 55 12.09 21.96 -5.90
C GLU A 55 10.79 21.99 -6.70
N SER A 56 9.68 21.52 -6.12
CA SER A 56 8.38 21.49 -6.82
C SER A 56 7.73 22.86 -7.03
N VAL A 57 8.20 23.91 -6.36
CA VAL A 57 7.69 25.30 -6.58
C VAL A 57 7.96 25.78 -8.01
N ASN A 58 9.06 25.33 -8.61
CA ASN A 58 9.45 25.68 -9.98
C ASN A 58 9.12 24.57 -10.99
N GLU A 59 8.37 23.55 -10.58
CA GLU A 59 8.00 22.45 -11.46
C GLU A 59 7.00 22.93 -12.52
N ASN A 60 7.30 22.63 -13.76
CA ASN A 60 6.45 22.96 -14.91
C ASN A 60 6.45 21.77 -15.87
N MET A 61 5.42 20.96 -15.77
CA MET A 61 5.18 19.78 -16.60
C MET A 61 3.75 19.85 -17.17
N PRO A 62 3.51 19.38 -18.38
CA PRO A 62 4.42 18.59 -19.25
C PRO A 62 5.55 19.44 -19.84
N ILE A 63 6.77 18.85 -19.91
CA ILE A 63 7.92 19.44 -20.64
C ILE A 63 7.80 19.01 -22.10
N ALA A 64 7.66 19.99 -23.00
CA ALA A 64 7.57 19.76 -24.43
C ALA A 64 8.50 20.74 -25.15
N GLU A 65 9.72 20.30 -25.44
CA GLU A 65 10.72 21.12 -26.18
C GLU A 65 10.78 20.66 -27.64
N ASP A 66 10.45 21.54 -28.57
CA ASP A 66 10.37 21.22 -30.01
C ASP A 66 11.65 20.60 -30.57
N LYS A 67 12.81 21.06 -30.08
CA LYS A 67 14.12 20.56 -30.53
C LYS A 67 14.36 19.06 -30.23
N ASN A 68 13.68 18.50 -29.23
CA ASN A 68 13.87 17.14 -28.78
C ASN A 68 12.77 16.20 -29.28
N ALA A 69 11.64 16.76 -29.76
CA ALA A 69 10.46 16.01 -30.16
C ALA A 69 9.91 15.05 -29.06
N ILE A 70 10.13 15.41 -27.79
CA ILE A 70 9.73 14.63 -26.62
C ILE A 70 8.70 15.43 -25.81
N ILE A 71 7.65 14.75 -25.37
CA ILE A 71 6.73 15.24 -24.33
C ILE A 71 6.96 14.38 -23.09
N PHE A 72 7.23 15.04 -21.97
CA PHE A 72 7.58 14.36 -20.71
C PHE A 72 6.76 14.92 -19.55
N GLU A 73 6.18 14.03 -18.76
CA GLU A 73 5.61 14.38 -17.45
C GLU A 73 5.84 13.29 -16.42
N ALA A 74 5.84 13.67 -15.16
CA ALA A 74 6.07 12.75 -14.06
C ALA A 74 5.34 13.17 -12.78
N ASP A 75 4.79 12.22 -12.07
CA ASP A 75 4.48 12.32 -10.65
C ASP A 75 5.66 11.76 -9.87
N CYS A 76 6.52 12.62 -9.30
CA CYS A 76 7.76 12.15 -8.72
C CYS A 76 8.24 12.93 -7.49
N ILE A 77 8.97 12.23 -6.61
CA ILE A 77 9.92 12.76 -5.63
C ILE A 77 11.16 11.88 -5.69
N ILE A 78 12.30 12.47 -6.04
CA ILE A 78 13.55 11.74 -6.23
C ILE A 78 14.41 11.83 -4.97
N ASP A 79 14.77 10.69 -4.40
CA ASP A 79 15.55 10.62 -3.16
C ASP A 79 17.05 10.80 -3.39
N ASN A 80 17.57 10.41 -4.55
CA ASN A 80 18.98 10.59 -4.93
C ASN A 80 19.21 11.78 -5.89
N ARG A 81 18.43 12.87 -5.75
CA ARG A 81 18.52 14.05 -6.62
C ARG A 81 19.91 14.67 -6.70
N GLU A 82 20.65 14.70 -5.59
CA GLU A 82 21.98 15.29 -5.59
C GLU A 82 22.99 14.48 -6.43
N GLU A 83 22.85 13.15 -6.46
CA GLU A 83 23.64 12.28 -7.33
C GLU A 83 23.32 12.57 -8.81
N ILE A 84 22.04 12.70 -9.15
CA ILE A 84 21.57 13.01 -10.51
C ILE A 84 22.02 14.42 -10.93
N LYS A 85 21.89 15.42 -10.06
CA LYS A 85 22.38 16.79 -10.32
C LYS A 85 23.86 16.79 -10.64
N GLN A 86 24.67 16.07 -9.87
CA GLN A 86 26.11 15.94 -10.13
C GLN A 86 26.39 15.28 -11.48
N GLU A 87 25.66 14.23 -11.83
CA GLU A 87 25.80 13.54 -13.12
C GLU A 87 25.44 14.43 -14.32
N LEU A 88 24.44 15.33 -14.14
CA LEU A 88 24.01 16.29 -15.16
C LEU A 88 24.84 17.59 -15.18
N GLY A 89 25.79 17.76 -14.25
CA GLY A 89 26.69 18.90 -14.19
C GLY A 89 26.12 20.13 -13.47
N TYR A 90 25.08 19.98 -12.69
CA TYR A 90 24.56 21.04 -11.84
C TYR A 90 25.44 21.29 -10.62
N SER A 91 25.44 22.53 -10.13
CA SER A 91 26.17 22.89 -8.91
C SER A 91 25.43 22.45 -7.65
N GLN A 92 26.20 22.20 -6.58
CA GLN A 92 25.61 21.97 -5.27
C GLN A 92 24.86 23.23 -4.81
N GLY A 93 23.56 23.09 -4.55
CA GLY A 93 22.70 24.21 -4.13
C GLY A 93 21.77 24.73 -5.22
N ASP A 94 21.96 24.35 -6.48
CA ASP A 94 20.97 24.65 -7.52
C ASP A 94 19.63 24.00 -7.17
N ILE A 95 18.57 24.76 -7.29
CA ILE A 95 17.20 24.27 -7.08
C ILE A 95 16.65 23.87 -8.43
N VAL A 96 16.69 22.57 -8.73
CA VAL A 96 16.23 22.02 -10.01
C VAL A 96 15.05 21.10 -9.73
N PRO A 97 13.90 21.31 -10.39
CA PRO A 97 12.73 20.42 -10.25
C PRO A 97 13.06 18.96 -10.57
N ASP A 98 12.44 18.05 -9.81
CA ASP A 98 12.68 16.61 -10.00
C ASP A 98 12.26 16.14 -11.40
N GLY A 99 11.15 16.66 -11.94
CA GLY A 99 10.72 16.36 -13.31
C GLY A 99 11.72 16.83 -14.36
N ARG A 100 12.35 18.01 -14.16
CA ARG A 100 13.41 18.51 -15.05
C ARG A 100 14.65 17.63 -15.00
N LEU A 101 15.07 17.19 -13.82
CA LEU A 101 16.20 16.27 -13.69
C LEU A 101 15.95 14.94 -14.42
N LEU A 102 14.75 14.38 -14.28
CA LEU A 102 14.38 13.13 -14.95
C LEU A 102 14.32 13.29 -16.47
N TYR A 103 13.77 14.40 -16.94
CA TYR A 103 13.74 14.71 -18.38
C TYR A 103 15.14 14.78 -18.98
N GLU A 104 16.06 15.52 -18.36
CA GLU A 104 17.43 15.66 -18.85
C GLU A 104 18.21 14.34 -18.77
N LEU A 105 17.97 13.56 -17.71
CA LEU A 105 18.57 12.25 -17.59
C LEU A 105 18.04 11.28 -18.67
N TYR A 106 16.73 11.34 -19.00
CA TYR A 106 16.17 10.60 -20.13
C TYR A 106 16.77 11.01 -21.47
N LEU A 107 16.98 12.29 -21.73
CA LEU A 107 17.64 12.74 -22.97
C LEU A 107 19.05 12.17 -23.11
N LYS A 108 19.78 12.04 -22.00
CA LYS A 108 21.16 11.53 -21.96
C LYS A 108 21.21 10.00 -22.08
N GLU A 109 20.39 9.29 -21.32
CA GLU A 109 20.51 7.83 -21.09
C GLU A 109 19.40 7.02 -21.77
N LYS A 110 18.41 7.70 -22.35
CA LYS A 110 17.16 7.07 -22.82
C LYS A 110 16.57 6.21 -21.70
N ILE A 111 15.90 5.10 -22.01
CA ILE A 111 15.21 4.27 -21.03
C ILE A 111 16.13 3.70 -19.91
N ASN A 112 17.45 3.65 -20.17
CA ASN A 112 18.40 3.18 -19.16
C ASN A 112 18.51 4.09 -17.93
N PHE A 113 18.01 5.33 -18.01
CA PHE A 113 17.95 6.27 -16.87
C PHE A 113 17.23 5.66 -15.66
N LEU A 114 16.29 4.72 -15.88
CA LEU A 114 15.54 4.04 -14.84
C LEU A 114 16.40 3.28 -13.83
N THR A 115 17.59 2.84 -14.23
CA THR A 115 18.54 2.16 -13.35
C THR A 115 19.30 3.11 -12.42
N LYS A 116 19.21 4.42 -12.65
CA LYS A 116 19.95 5.46 -11.93
C LYS A 116 19.09 6.24 -10.94
N ILE A 117 17.77 6.15 -11.05
CA ILE A 117 16.84 6.92 -10.23
C ILE A 117 16.34 6.11 -9.02
N ARG A 118 16.21 6.80 -7.90
CA ARG A 118 15.61 6.27 -6.68
C ARG A 118 14.64 7.28 -6.10
N GLY A 119 13.46 6.81 -5.74
CA GLY A 119 12.38 7.64 -5.20
C GLY A 119 11.02 7.04 -5.52
N MET A 120 10.00 7.89 -5.42
CA MET A 120 8.62 7.57 -5.77
C MET A 120 8.32 8.21 -7.13
N TYR A 121 7.86 7.43 -8.11
CA TYR A 121 7.54 8.01 -9.41
C TYR A 121 6.57 7.18 -10.25
N ALA A 122 5.76 7.89 -11.02
CA ALA A 122 5.10 7.41 -12.22
C ALA A 122 5.41 8.41 -13.35
N ILE A 123 5.83 7.93 -14.52
CA ILE A 123 6.34 8.78 -15.60
C ILE A 123 5.63 8.45 -16.90
N ALA A 124 5.29 9.46 -17.69
CA ALA A 124 4.82 9.32 -19.05
C ALA A 124 5.75 10.09 -20.00
N ILE A 125 6.22 9.42 -21.05
CA ILE A 125 7.13 9.99 -22.06
C ILE A 125 6.59 9.63 -23.45
N TYR A 126 6.31 10.64 -24.26
CA TYR A 126 5.97 10.41 -25.65
C TYR A 126 7.07 10.92 -26.56
N ASP A 127 7.67 10.00 -27.33
CA ASP A 127 8.67 10.31 -28.35
C ASP A 127 7.99 10.44 -29.72
N LYS A 128 7.91 11.68 -30.22
CA LYS A 128 7.28 11.99 -31.52
C LYS A 128 8.07 11.45 -32.71
N ASN A 129 9.37 11.12 -32.53
CA ASN A 129 10.19 10.57 -33.61
C ASN A 129 9.79 9.14 -33.94
N ASP A 130 9.47 8.36 -32.93
CA ASP A 130 9.15 6.94 -33.05
C ASP A 130 7.63 6.67 -32.88
N ASP A 131 6.83 7.71 -32.65
CA ASP A 131 5.38 7.62 -32.34
C ASP A 131 5.12 6.64 -31.17
N THR A 132 5.96 6.70 -30.12
CA THR A 132 5.97 5.75 -29.02
C THR A 132 5.71 6.43 -27.68
N LEU A 133 4.77 5.89 -26.89
CA LEU A 133 4.53 6.27 -25.52
C LEU A 133 5.19 5.27 -24.57
N TYR A 134 5.93 5.78 -23.60
CA TYR A 134 6.43 5.03 -22.46
C TYR A 134 5.64 5.42 -21.21
N LEU A 135 5.04 4.44 -20.51
CA LEU A 135 4.44 4.61 -19.19
C LEU A 135 5.24 3.79 -18.18
N ILE A 136 5.73 4.41 -17.12
CA ILE A 136 6.75 3.85 -16.24
C ILE A 136 6.29 3.91 -14.80
N SER A 137 6.47 2.83 -14.05
CA SER A 137 6.23 2.72 -12.61
C SER A 137 7.52 2.47 -11.84
N ASP A 138 7.65 3.04 -10.64
CA ASP A 138 8.80 2.78 -9.77
C ASP A 138 8.84 1.32 -9.26
N PRO A 139 9.97 0.87 -8.66
CA PRO A 139 10.18 -0.54 -8.28
C PRO A 139 9.14 -1.16 -7.35
N ILE A 140 8.33 -0.35 -6.66
CA ILE A 140 7.28 -0.81 -5.75
C ILE A 140 5.91 -0.19 -6.06
N SER A 141 5.77 0.48 -7.22
CA SER A 141 4.53 1.17 -7.62
C SER A 141 4.00 2.12 -6.55
N SER A 142 4.91 2.87 -5.91
CA SER A 142 4.54 3.82 -4.85
C SER A 142 3.66 4.97 -5.36
N ARG A 143 3.63 5.17 -6.69
CA ARG A 143 2.71 6.05 -7.40
C ARG A 143 1.93 5.25 -8.43
N CYS A 144 0.60 5.22 -8.31
CA CYS A 144 -0.22 4.48 -9.26
C CYS A 144 -0.41 5.26 -10.57
N LEU A 145 -0.46 4.53 -11.67
CA LEU A 145 -0.82 5.04 -12.99
C LEU A 145 -1.66 3.99 -13.69
N TYR A 146 -2.81 4.41 -14.23
CA TYR A 146 -3.71 3.55 -14.99
C TYR A 146 -3.60 3.85 -16.47
N TYR A 147 -3.95 2.86 -17.29
CA TYR A 147 -4.04 3.03 -18.73
C TYR A 147 -5.21 2.24 -19.32
N TYR A 148 -5.67 2.70 -20.46
CA TYR A 148 -6.74 2.06 -21.23
C TYR A 148 -6.47 2.21 -22.72
N ARG A 149 -6.46 1.09 -23.46
CA ARG A 149 -6.43 1.11 -24.93
C ARG A 149 -7.85 1.21 -25.45
N GLY A 150 -8.17 2.35 -26.05
CA GLY A 150 -9.50 2.60 -26.63
C GLY A 150 -9.79 1.72 -27.83
N THR A 151 -11.06 1.50 -28.13
CA THR A 151 -11.52 0.79 -29.33
C THR A 151 -11.23 1.56 -30.61
N ASP A 152 -10.95 2.84 -30.51
CA ASP A 152 -10.48 3.74 -31.56
C ASP A 152 -8.97 3.60 -31.85
N GLY A 153 -8.29 2.71 -31.13
CA GLY A 153 -6.85 2.51 -31.21
C GLY A 153 -6.03 3.52 -30.40
N GLY A 154 -6.64 4.56 -29.83
CA GLY A 154 -5.99 5.51 -28.94
C GLY A 154 -5.57 4.90 -27.60
N ILE A 155 -4.73 5.60 -26.86
CA ILE A 155 -4.31 5.23 -25.51
C ILE A 155 -4.57 6.39 -24.55
N CYS A 156 -5.27 6.09 -23.46
CA CYS A 156 -5.49 7.02 -22.35
C CYS A 156 -4.74 6.52 -21.11
N PHE A 157 -4.09 7.43 -20.40
CA PHE A 157 -3.47 7.13 -19.11
C PHE A 157 -3.82 8.20 -18.06
N SER A 158 -3.81 7.82 -16.80
CA SER A 158 -4.24 8.72 -15.72
C SER A 158 -3.84 8.18 -14.35
N THR A 159 -3.47 9.06 -13.43
CA THR A 159 -3.26 8.73 -12.02
C THR A 159 -4.56 8.27 -11.31
N LEU A 160 -5.73 8.65 -11.84
CA LEU A 160 -7.05 8.27 -11.34
C LEU A 160 -7.81 7.45 -12.39
N ILE A 161 -8.75 6.60 -11.96
CA ILE A 161 -9.57 5.79 -12.88
C ILE A 161 -10.66 6.63 -13.54
N ARG A 162 -11.31 7.50 -12.79
CA ARG A 162 -12.47 8.27 -13.24
C ARG A 162 -12.20 9.11 -14.49
N PRO A 163 -11.04 9.80 -14.65
CA PRO A 163 -10.76 10.51 -15.89
C PRO A 163 -10.80 9.62 -17.13
N ILE A 164 -10.37 8.37 -17.03
CA ILE A 164 -10.44 7.40 -18.13
C ILE A 164 -11.90 7.01 -18.43
N THR A 165 -12.69 6.70 -17.40
CA THR A 165 -14.11 6.33 -17.59
C THR A 165 -14.98 7.49 -18.04
N GLU A 166 -14.59 8.73 -17.77
CA GLU A 166 -15.27 9.93 -18.27
C GLU A 166 -14.89 10.26 -19.71
N PHE A 167 -13.66 9.94 -20.11
CA PHE A 167 -13.23 10.09 -21.50
C PHE A 167 -13.82 9.01 -22.41
N TYR A 168 -13.68 7.74 -22.00
CA TYR A 168 -14.26 6.59 -22.67
C TYR A 168 -15.52 6.12 -21.93
N LYS A 169 -16.68 6.51 -22.46
CA LYS A 169 -17.96 6.10 -21.87
C LYS A 169 -18.21 4.60 -22.08
N ASP A 170 -19.08 4.04 -21.25
CA ASP A 170 -19.56 2.65 -21.37
C ASP A 170 -18.51 1.55 -21.16
N ILE A 171 -17.42 1.83 -20.43
CA ILE A 171 -16.47 0.78 -20.04
C ILE A 171 -17.17 -0.17 -19.05
N PRO A 172 -17.28 -1.47 -19.39
CA PRO A 172 -18.02 -2.41 -18.56
C PRO A 172 -17.27 -2.75 -17.27
N PHE A 173 -18.02 -3.21 -16.26
CA PHE A 173 -17.42 -3.74 -15.05
C PHE A 173 -16.63 -5.01 -15.30
N ASN A 174 -15.52 -5.17 -14.57
CA ASN A 174 -14.73 -6.38 -14.52
C ASN A 174 -15.33 -7.36 -13.50
N SER A 175 -16.06 -8.36 -13.98
CA SER A 175 -16.68 -9.36 -13.12
C SER A 175 -15.67 -10.19 -12.33
N ASN A 176 -14.48 -10.46 -12.88
CA ASN A 176 -13.44 -11.18 -12.18
C ASN A 176 -12.89 -10.39 -11.01
N TYR A 177 -12.70 -9.07 -11.16
CA TYR A 177 -12.30 -8.21 -10.06
C TYR A 177 -13.30 -8.25 -8.89
N ILE A 178 -14.60 -8.22 -9.18
CA ILE A 178 -15.64 -8.30 -8.13
C ILE A 178 -15.61 -9.65 -7.43
N LYS A 179 -15.43 -10.74 -8.19
CA LYS A 179 -15.28 -12.09 -7.62
C LYS A 179 -14.03 -12.20 -6.76
N ASP A 180 -12.89 -11.72 -7.24
CA ASP A 180 -11.65 -11.66 -6.47
C ASP A 180 -11.85 -10.88 -5.16
N PHE A 181 -12.47 -9.70 -5.24
CA PHE A 181 -12.76 -8.88 -4.06
C PHE A 181 -13.55 -9.65 -3.01
N LEU A 182 -14.54 -10.42 -3.41
CA LEU A 182 -15.41 -11.16 -2.49
C LEU A 182 -14.71 -12.39 -1.88
N VAL A 183 -13.82 -13.04 -2.61
CA VAL A 183 -13.23 -14.33 -2.19
C VAL A 183 -11.78 -14.25 -1.76
N ALA A 184 -11.01 -13.26 -2.22
CA ALA A 184 -9.60 -13.12 -1.84
C ALA A 184 -9.46 -12.90 -0.33
N PRO A 185 -8.54 -13.60 0.33
CA PRO A 185 -8.33 -13.46 1.77
C PRO A 185 -7.66 -12.14 2.14
N GLY A 186 -7.81 -11.74 3.40
CA GLY A 186 -7.16 -10.55 3.96
C GLY A 186 -7.72 -9.23 3.41
N LEU A 187 -6.86 -8.21 3.34
CA LEU A 187 -7.26 -6.85 3.00
C LEU A 187 -7.08 -6.49 1.51
N MET A 188 -6.54 -7.40 0.71
CA MET A 188 -6.33 -7.16 -0.72
C MET A 188 -7.67 -7.14 -1.47
N PRO A 189 -7.90 -6.15 -2.34
CA PRO A 189 -9.17 -6.02 -3.06
C PRO A 189 -9.29 -7.02 -4.23
N ASN A 190 -8.18 -7.45 -4.81
CA ASN A 190 -8.13 -8.40 -5.93
C ASN A 190 -6.88 -9.27 -5.87
N ILE A 191 -6.85 -10.29 -6.72
CA ILE A 191 -5.77 -11.28 -6.80
C ILE A 191 -4.66 -10.78 -7.73
N THR A 192 -5.02 -10.12 -8.84
CA THR A 192 -4.06 -9.60 -9.81
C THR A 192 -3.43 -8.28 -9.35
N SER A 193 -2.25 -7.96 -9.86
CA SER A 193 -1.57 -6.70 -9.56
C SER A 193 -2.12 -5.51 -10.37
N ASP A 194 -2.60 -5.77 -11.58
CA ASP A 194 -2.89 -4.78 -12.62
C ASP A 194 -4.38 -4.55 -12.90
N GLU A 195 -5.25 -5.52 -12.66
CA GLU A 195 -6.69 -5.38 -12.95
C GLU A 195 -7.36 -4.31 -12.07
N THR A 196 -8.40 -3.67 -12.63
CA THR A 196 -9.26 -2.71 -11.95
C THR A 196 -10.73 -3.17 -11.99
N PRO A 197 -11.65 -2.52 -11.26
CA PRO A 197 -13.08 -2.80 -11.37
C PRO A 197 -13.68 -2.54 -12.76
N HIS A 198 -12.95 -1.87 -13.65
CA HIS A 198 -13.38 -1.54 -15.00
C HIS A 198 -12.61 -2.38 -16.02
N LYS A 199 -13.31 -3.10 -16.88
CA LYS A 199 -12.71 -4.02 -17.84
C LYS A 199 -11.82 -3.29 -18.85
N GLY A 200 -10.56 -3.71 -18.96
CA GLY A 200 -9.60 -3.12 -19.89
C GLY A 200 -8.86 -1.90 -19.35
N ILE A 201 -9.26 -1.35 -18.19
CA ILE A 201 -8.43 -0.39 -17.47
C ILE A 201 -7.47 -1.18 -16.58
N TYR A 202 -6.17 -0.99 -16.78
CA TYR A 202 -5.11 -1.65 -16.03
C TYR A 202 -4.25 -0.66 -15.27
N LYS A 203 -3.63 -1.13 -14.17
CA LYS A 203 -2.55 -0.44 -13.46
C LYS A 203 -1.19 -0.85 -14.02
N LEU A 204 -0.20 0.00 -13.92
CA LEU A 204 1.19 -0.38 -14.17
C LEU A 204 1.71 -1.29 -13.05
N ASN A 205 2.44 -2.32 -13.43
CA ASN A 205 3.12 -3.20 -12.49
C ASN A 205 4.39 -2.56 -11.91
N PRO A 206 4.80 -2.90 -10.66
CA PRO A 206 6.02 -2.42 -10.04
C PRO A 206 7.27 -2.77 -10.85
N GLY A 207 8.18 -1.80 -11.00
CA GLY A 207 9.46 -2.03 -11.66
C GLY A 207 9.36 -2.33 -13.16
N THR A 208 8.26 -1.94 -13.80
CA THR A 208 8.03 -2.15 -15.23
C THR A 208 7.81 -0.83 -15.97
N TYR A 209 7.90 -0.89 -17.28
CA TYR A 209 7.44 0.16 -18.17
C TYR A 209 6.71 -0.44 -19.37
N LEU A 210 5.68 0.27 -19.85
CA LEU A 210 5.01 -0.06 -21.09
C LEU A 210 5.67 0.65 -22.26
N VAL A 211 5.77 -0.03 -23.38
CA VAL A 211 6.07 0.50 -24.70
C VAL A 211 4.79 0.45 -25.51
N VAL A 212 4.19 1.59 -25.77
CA VAL A 212 2.91 1.68 -26.47
C VAL A 212 3.13 2.32 -27.84
N THR A 213 2.79 1.58 -28.86
CA THR A 213 2.79 2.03 -30.25
C THR A 213 1.39 1.95 -30.84
N ARG A 214 1.24 2.33 -32.10
CA ARG A 214 -0.02 2.13 -32.83
C ARG A 214 -0.45 0.65 -32.85
N GLU A 215 0.50 -0.29 -32.97
CA GLU A 215 0.25 -1.70 -33.17
C GLU A 215 0.16 -2.50 -31.87
N SER A 216 0.90 -2.10 -30.84
CA SER A 216 1.10 -2.92 -29.63
C SER A 216 1.16 -2.14 -28.33
N VAL A 217 0.89 -2.87 -27.25
CA VAL A 217 1.20 -2.48 -25.85
C VAL A 217 2.05 -3.61 -25.27
N GLU A 218 3.31 -3.31 -24.99
CA GLU A 218 4.28 -4.27 -24.47
C GLU A 218 4.77 -3.86 -23.09
N GLU A 219 4.67 -4.74 -22.10
CA GLU A 219 5.28 -4.53 -20.78
C GLU A 219 6.71 -5.07 -20.76
N ARG A 220 7.62 -4.28 -20.18
CA ARG A 220 9.04 -4.64 -20.00
C ARG A 220 9.48 -4.36 -18.58
N GLU A 221 10.16 -5.33 -17.98
CA GLU A 221 10.75 -5.21 -16.66
C GLU A 221 12.11 -4.53 -16.74
N TYR A 222 12.36 -3.55 -15.86
CA TYR A 222 13.67 -2.89 -15.73
C TYR A 222 14.29 -3.09 -14.34
N PHE A 223 13.48 -3.51 -13.35
CA PHE A 223 13.93 -3.71 -11.99
C PHE A 223 13.81 -5.17 -11.56
N ASP A 224 14.90 -5.72 -11.04
CA ASP A 224 14.96 -7.09 -10.51
C ASP A 224 15.59 -7.07 -9.12
N ILE A 225 14.82 -7.37 -8.07
CA ILE A 225 15.29 -7.35 -6.69
C ILE A 225 16.42 -8.37 -6.43
N ASP A 226 16.47 -9.47 -7.17
CA ASP A 226 17.56 -10.45 -7.03
C ASP A 226 18.92 -9.84 -7.41
N LYS A 227 18.94 -8.84 -8.29
CA LYS A 227 20.14 -8.13 -8.76
C LYS A 227 20.40 -6.84 -7.99
N TYR A 228 19.39 -6.28 -7.35
CA TYR A 228 19.52 -5.02 -6.61
C TYR A 228 20.03 -5.27 -5.19
N ILE A 229 21.35 -5.34 -5.02
CA ILE A 229 22.03 -5.72 -3.77
C ILE A 229 22.60 -4.48 -3.09
N ILE A 230 22.07 -4.13 -1.92
CA ILE A 230 22.54 -2.98 -1.11
C ILE A 230 23.64 -3.37 -0.13
N CYS A 231 23.61 -4.60 0.37
CA CYS A 231 24.58 -5.10 1.35
C CYS A 231 25.01 -6.51 0.99
N ASN A 232 26.32 -6.76 1.07
CA ASN A 232 26.90 -8.09 0.83
C ASN A 232 27.51 -8.71 2.09
N ASP A 233 27.61 -7.95 3.20
CA ASP A 233 28.19 -8.43 4.45
C ASP A 233 27.12 -8.73 5.50
N TYR A 234 26.78 -9.99 5.61
CA TYR A 234 25.92 -10.56 6.63
C TYR A 234 26.67 -11.57 7.52
N THR A 235 28.00 -11.36 7.71
CA THR A 235 28.88 -12.33 8.37
C THR A 235 28.60 -12.46 9.85
N ASN A 236 28.30 -11.36 10.54
CA ASN A 236 27.99 -11.37 11.97
C ASN A 236 26.81 -10.42 12.33
N ALA A 237 26.27 -10.64 13.53
CA ALA A 237 25.08 -9.95 13.99
C ALA A 237 25.31 -8.45 14.22
N ASP A 238 26.48 -8.03 14.67
CA ASP A 238 26.77 -6.62 14.96
C ASP A 238 26.84 -5.83 13.66
N VAL A 239 27.51 -6.36 12.63
CA VAL A 239 27.57 -5.75 11.31
C VAL A 239 26.15 -5.61 10.71
N VAL A 240 25.33 -6.66 10.82
CA VAL A 240 23.94 -6.64 10.33
C VAL A 240 23.14 -5.57 11.05
N SER A 241 23.21 -5.53 12.39
CA SER A 241 22.49 -4.54 13.20
C SER A 241 22.91 -3.09 12.91
N ASP A 242 24.22 -2.85 12.81
CA ASP A 242 24.75 -1.52 12.54
C ASP A 242 24.41 -1.03 11.11
N THR A 243 24.51 -1.90 10.12
CA THR A 243 24.12 -1.61 8.74
C THR A 243 22.63 -1.31 8.65
N PHE A 244 21.80 -2.14 9.26
CA PHE A 244 20.37 -1.93 9.33
C PHE A 244 20.00 -0.59 9.96
N LYS A 245 20.60 -0.26 11.12
CA LYS A 245 20.36 0.98 11.84
C LYS A 245 20.68 2.22 10.99
N LYS A 246 21.83 2.21 10.31
CA LYS A 246 22.26 3.30 9.42
C LYS A 246 21.32 3.44 8.24
N LEU A 247 21.03 2.33 7.57
CA LEU A 247 20.14 2.32 6.40
C LEU A 247 18.75 2.82 6.75
N TYR A 248 18.17 2.38 7.90
CA TYR A 248 16.85 2.84 8.30
C TYR A 248 16.82 4.34 8.59
N ALA A 249 17.86 4.87 9.24
CA ALA A 249 17.97 6.30 9.47
C ALA A 249 18.09 7.10 8.16
N GLU A 250 18.79 6.57 7.15
CA GLU A 250 18.88 7.18 5.82
C GLU A 250 17.52 7.17 5.10
N CYS A 251 16.80 6.04 5.09
CA CYS A 251 15.46 5.95 4.51
C CYS A 251 14.49 6.96 5.16
N VAL A 252 14.53 7.09 6.49
CA VAL A 252 13.71 8.09 7.19
C VAL A 252 14.16 9.51 6.88
N LYS A 253 15.48 9.78 6.76
CA LYS A 253 16.02 11.09 6.39
C LYS A 253 15.51 11.55 5.02
N ASP A 254 15.50 10.65 4.04
CA ASP A 254 14.99 10.94 2.70
C ASP A 254 13.46 11.16 2.76
N ALA A 255 12.74 10.34 3.53
CA ALA A 255 11.30 10.42 3.66
C ALA A 255 10.78 11.69 4.36
N VAL A 256 11.57 12.35 5.23
CA VAL A 256 11.17 13.60 5.89
C VAL A 256 11.55 14.86 5.10
N TYR A 257 12.07 14.71 3.89
CA TYR A 257 12.47 15.86 3.08
C TYR A 257 11.24 16.57 2.50
N THR A 258 10.99 17.79 2.97
CA THR A 258 9.83 18.60 2.55
C THR A 258 10.03 20.08 2.81
N SER A 259 9.30 20.92 2.09
CA SER A 259 9.17 22.37 2.34
C SER A 259 8.23 22.68 3.51
N GLY A 260 7.30 21.76 3.86
CA GLY A 260 6.32 21.93 4.91
C GLY A 260 6.69 21.27 6.24
N GLU A 261 5.68 21.03 7.06
CA GLU A 261 5.78 20.24 8.29
C GLU A 261 5.66 18.74 7.98
N VAL A 262 6.11 17.91 8.94
CA VAL A 262 6.07 16.44 8.84
C VAL A 262 5.14 15.88 9.90
N ALA A 263 4.29 14.95 9.49
CA ALA A 263 3.46 14.15 10.37
C ALA A 263 3.90 12.67 10.38
N SER A 264 3.44 11.92 11.37
CA SER A 264 3.52 10.47 11.40
C SER A 264 2.21 9.85 11.89
N SER A 265 1.79 8.76 11.27
CA SER A 265 0.77 7.86 11.81
C SER A 265 1.45 6.88 12.76
N MET A 266 1.39 7.16 14.07
CA MET A 266 2.15 6.45 15.10
C MET A 266 1.23 5.55 15.95
N SER A 267 1.69 4.36 16.21
CA SER A 267 1.15 3.43 17.22
C SER A 267 2.24 3.03 18.21
N SER A 268 1.91 2.25 19.21
CA SER A 268 2.91 1.63 20.10
C SER A 268 3.61 0.40 19.46
N GLY A 269 3.29 0.07 18.20
CA GLY A 269 3.96 -0.97 17.44
C GLY A 269 5.39 -0.58 17.06
N LEU A 270 6.29 -1.58 16.97
CA LEU A 270 7.71 -1.35 16.72
C LEU A 270 7.98 -0.57 15.42
N ASP A 271 7.21 -0.81 14.36
CA ASP A 271 7.44 -0.22 13.04
C ASP A 271 7.17 1.29 13.04
N SER A 272 5.93 1.67 13.29
CA SER A 272 5.52 3.07 13.27
C SER A 272 6.18 3.89 14.39
N ALA A 273 6.41 3.27 15.57
CA ALA A 273 7.14 3.93 16.66
C ALA A 273 8.60 4.20 16.25
N THR A 274 9.32 3.24 15.67
CA THR A 274 10.72 3.44 15.25
C THR A 274 10.82 4.47 14.14
N THR A 275 9.97 4.40 13.11
CA THR A 275 9.90 5.42 12.05
C THR A 275 9.71 6.82 12.66
N SER A 276 8.73 6.98 13.55
CA SER A 276 8.42 8.27 14.19
C SER A 276 9.57 8.78 15.08
N ILE A 277 10.21 7.89 15.82
CA ILE A 277 11.36 8.22 16.67
C ILE A 277 12.54 8.71 15.84
N LEU A 278 12.89 8.00 14.78
CA LEU A 278 13.98 8.40 13.87
C LEU A 278 13.66 9.74 13.19
N ALA A 279 12.42 9.93 12.74
CA ALA A 279 11.98 11.18 12.15
C ALA A 279 12.09 12.34 13.17
N ALA A 280 11.64 12.15 14.42
CA ALA A 280 11.78 13.16 15.44
C ALA A 280 13.24 13.53 15.71
N GLN A 281 14.14 12.56 15.81
CA GLN A 281 15.58 12.82 16.01
C GLN A 281 16.22 13.59 14.83
N ILE A 282 15.79 13.30 13.60
CA ILE A 282 16.28 14.01 12.40
C ILE A 282 15.75 15.45 12.37
N LEU A 283 14.47 15.65 12.69
CA LEU A 283 13.82 16.95 12.71
C LEU A 283 14.34 17.83 13.85
N ASP A 284 14.63 17.24 15.03
CA ASP A 284 15.18 17.95 16.19
C ASP A 284 16.51 18.63 15.87
N LYS A 285 17.39 17.96 15.12
CA LYS A 285 18.65 18.56 14.63
C LYS A 285 18.45 19.80 13.75
N LYS A 286 17.24 19.97 13.21
CA LYS A 286 16.82 21.12 12.40
C LYS A 286 15.91 22.08 13.19
N SER A 287 15.75 21.87 14.49
CA SER A 287 14.81 22.61 15.37
C SER A 287 13.36 22.54 14.87
N LYS A 288 12.98 21.47 14.19
CA LYS A 288 11.64 21.20 13.70
C LYS A 288 10.90 20.20 14.58
N LYS A 289 9.58 20.24 14.52
CA LYS A 289 8.68 19.34 15.26
C LYS A 289 8.16 18.24 14.35
N LEU A 290 7.79 17.08 14.96
CA LEU A 290 7.04 16.04 14.32
C LEU A 290 5.61 16.05 14.89
N PHE A 291 4.60 16.13 14.01
CA PHE A 291 3.20 15.95 14.39
C PHE A 291 2.86 14.46 14.39
N SER A 292 2.57 13.89 15.54
CA SER A 292 2.33 12.47 15.70
C SER A 292 0.85 12.19 15.95
N TYR A 293 0.22 11.40 15.10
CA TYR A 293 -1.19 11.03 15.19
C TYR A 293 -1.34 9.59 15.59
N THR A 294 -2.14 9.34 16.62
CA THR A 294 -2.44 7.99 17.11
C THR A 294 -3.94 7.80 17.21
N TYR A 295 -4.43 6.76 16.58
CA TYR A 295 -5.83 6.37 16.77
C TYR A 295 -6.03 5.78 18.17
N VAL A 296 -7.12 6.20 18.82
CA VAL A 296 -7.55 5.71 20.13
C VAL A 296 -9.06 5.41 20.11
N PRO A 297 -9.54 4.46 20.90
CA PRO A 297 -10.96 4.22 21.04
C PRO A 297 -11.71 5.47 21.58
N GLU A 298 -13.00 5.60 21.23
CA GLU A 298 -13.87 6.68 21.73
C GLU A 298 -13.96 6.69 23.26
N ASN A 299 -14.06 5.50 23.85
CA ASN A 299 -14.04 5.31 25.29
C ASN A 299 -12.84 4.47 25.69
N LYS A 300 -12.24 4.76 26.84
CA LYS A 300 -11.12 3.97 27.37
C LYS A 300 -11.44 2.48 27.40
N MET A 301 -10.62 1.70 26.75
CA MET A 301 -10.75 0.25 26.71
C MET A 301 -9.67 -0.42 27.56
N LYS A 302 -10.06 -1.43 28.34
CA LYS A 302 -9.10 -2.24 29.09
C LYS A 302 -8.51 -3.28 28.16
N ASN A 303 -7.18 -3.42 28.16
CA ASN A 303 -6.49 -4.47 27.45
C ASN A 303 -7.02 -5.86 27.83
N LYS A 304 -7.10 -6.76 26.85
CA LYS A 304 -7.66 -8.11 27.03
C LYS A 304 -6.62 -9.17 26.62
N GLY A 305 -6.09 -9.89 27.61
CA GLY A 305 -5.02 -10.87 27.35
C GLY A 305 -3.80 -10.19 26.71
N ASN A 306 -3.39 -10.66 25.55
CA ASN A 306 -2.28 -10.10 24.77
C ASN A 306 -2.68 -8.93 23.85
N LYS A 307 -3.96 -8.58 23.78
CA LYS A 307 -4.46 -7.49 22.92
C LYS A 307 -4.36 -6.15 23.62
N ILE A 308 -3.68 -5.20 23.00
CA ILE A 308 -3.68 -3.79 23.39
C ILE A 308 -4.82 -3.14 22.62
N LEU A 309 -5.88 -2.74 23.34
CA LEU A 309 -7.07 -2.13 22.75
C LEU A 309 -7.01 -0.60 22.79
N ASP A 310 -6.21 -0.02 23.68
CA ASP A 310 -5.97 1.41 23.83
C ASP A 310 -4.47 1.64 23.98
N GLU A 311 -3.85 2.28 23.01
CA GLU A 311 -2.41 2.50 22.93
C GLU A 311 -1.96 3.82 23.60
N THR A 312 -2.92 4.63 24.12
CA THR A 312 -2.64 5.97 24.68
C THR A 312 -1.48 5.98 25.68
N VAL A 313 -1.47 5.02 26.61
CA VAL A 313 -0.45 4.96 27.68
C VAL A 313 0.94 4.63 27.10
N ASP A 314 1.03 3.72 26.17
CA ASP A 314 2.32 3.31 25.62
C ASP A 314 2.86 4.37 24.64
N VAL A 315 1.99 5.00 23.85
CA VAL A 315 2.37 6.14 23.00
C VAL A 315 2.80 7.35 23.82
N GLN A 316 2.15 7.64 24.96
CA GLN A 316 2.55 8.74 25.84
C GLN A 316 4.00 8.60 26.33
N LYS A 317 4.48 7.38 26.60
CA LYS A 317 5.89 7.14 26.98
C LYS A 317 6.88 7.54 25.87
N ILE A 318 6.48 7.37 24.60
CA ILE A 318 7.30 7.84 23.48
C ILE A 318 7.30 9.36 23.44
N LEU A 319 6.14 9.99 23.56
CA LEU A 319 6.01 11.44 23.54
C LEU A 319 6.79 12.10 24.69
N ASP A 320 6.76 11.54 25.90
CA ASP A 320 7.52 12.01 27.05
C ASP A 320 9.04 11.96 26.83
N LYS A 321 9.50 10.96 26.07
CA LYS A 321 10.93 10.80 25.74
C LYS A 321 11.40 11.72 24.64
N TYR A 322 10.51 12.14 23.72
CA TYR A 322 10.82 12.96 22.55
C TYR A 322 9.99 14.25 22.54
N PRO A 323 10.40 15.32 23.26
CA PRO A 323 9.59 16.53 23.45
C PRO A 323 9.30 17.33 22.17
N ASN A 324 10.07 17.11 21.09
CA ASN A 324 9.79 17.71 19.79
C ASN A 324 8.68 16.96 19.01
N MET A 325 8.14 15.87 19.53
CA MET A 325 6.92 15.25 19.01
C MET A 325 5.68 15.94 19.60
N LYS A 326 4.75 16.34 18.72
CA LYS A 326 3.43 16.83 19.10
C LYS A 326 2.41 15.71 18.92
N GLY A 327 2.02 15.06 20.01
CA GLY A 327 1.05 13.97 20.02
C GLY A 327 -0.40 14.45 19.83
N HIS A 328 -1.12 13.81 18.93
CA HIS A 328 -2.54 14.01 18.68
C HIS A 328 -3.25 12.66 18.70
N PHE A 329 -4.17 12.48 19.64
CA PHE A 329 -5.02 11.30 19.69
C PHE A 329 -6.30 11.56 18.89
N VAL A 330 -6.63 10.64 17.98
CA VAL A 330 -7.76 10.74 17.07
C VAL A 330 -8.68 9.53 17.20
N ASN A 331 -9.99 9.75 17.06
CA ASN A 331 -10.99 8.71 17.23
C ASN A 331 -12.16 8.83 16.23
N ASN A 332 -11.95 9.51 15.12
CA ASN A 332 -12.95 9.80 14.09
C ASN A 332 -14.23 10.48 14.66
N ASN A 333 -14.05 11.29 15.72
CA ASN A 333 -15.14 11.96 16.44
C ASN A 333 -16.29 11.03 16.84
N GLY A 334 -15.99 9.78 17.16
CA GLY A 334 -16.97 8.76 17.53
C GLY A 334 -17.84 8.23 16.37
N LYS A 335 -17.59 8.62 15.12
CA LYS A 335 -18.32 8.10 13.95
C LYS A 335 -18.12 6.61 13.77
N CYS A 336 -19.13 5.95 13.21
CA CYS A 336 -19.02 4.56 12.80
C CYS A 336 -18.13 4.42 11.56
N CYS A 337 -17.46 3.28 11.42
CA CYS A 337 -16.54 3.01 10.31
C CYS A 337 -17.16 3.09 8.91
N ILE A 338 -18.48 2.92 8.77
CA ILE A 338 -19.18 2.98 7.48
C ILE A 338 -19.85 4.34 7.18
N ASP A 339 -19.82 5.29 8.12
CA ASP A 339 -20.45 6.61 7.90
C ASP A 339 -19.77 7.39 6.74
N ASP A 340 -18.47 7.24 6.57
CA ASP A 340 -17.69 7.89 5.52
C ASP A 340 -17.48 6.98 4.28
N MET A 341 -18.19 5.83 4.15
CA MET A 341 -17.97 4.84 3.10
C MET A 341 -18.04 5.44 1.69
N ASN A 342 -19.06 6.24 1.38
CA ASN A 342 -19.18 6.85 0.05
C ASN A 342 -17.98 7.77 -0.26
N LYS A 343 -17.58 8.61 0.72
CA LYS A 343 -16.41 9.48 0.58
C LYS A 343 -15.13 8.70 0.27
N VAL A 344 -14.94 7.58 0.96
CA VAL A 344 -13.76 6.73 0.76
C VAL A 344 -13.80 6.05 -0.60
N LEU A 345 -14.97 5.53 -1.01
CA LEU A 345 -15.14 4.91 -2.34
C LEU A 345 -14.93 5.91 -3.48
N GLU A 346 -15.37 7.17 -3.31
CA GLU A 346 -15.12 8.24 -4.29
C GLU A 346 -13.63 8.59 -4.40
N ILE A 347 -12.87 8.54 -3.28
CA ILE A 347 -11.44 8.78 -3.29
C ILE A 347 -10.69 7.59 -3.89
N MET A 348 -11.05 6.38 -3.47
CA MET A 348 -10.32 5.16 -3.86
C MET A 348 -10.66 4.68 -5.27
N GLU A 349 -11.86 5.00 -5.77
CA GLU A 349 -12.39 4.55 -7.08
C GLU A 349 -12.36 3.02 -7.26
N ILE A 350 -12.29 2.29 -6.15
CA ILE A 350 -12.35 0.83 -6.05
C ILE A 350 -13.11 0.43 -4.78
N PRO A 351 -13.72 -0.76 -4.71
CA PRO A 351 -14.23 -1.29 -3.45
C PRO A 351 -13.08 -1.58 -2.48
N ILE A 352 -13.33 -1.46 -1.17
CA ILE A 352 -12.33 -1.55 -0.11
C ILE A 352 -12.67 -2.61 0.93
N LYS A 353 -11.68 -3.39 1.37
CA LYS A 353 -11.82 -4.33 2.50
C LYS A 353 -11.42 -3.71 3.84
N ALA A 354 -10.49 -2.78 3.84
CA ALA A 354 -10.02 -2.12 5.07
C ALA A 354 -10.98 -1.03 5.57
N TYR A 355 -12.30 -1.23 5.41
CA TYR A 355 -13.34 -0.24 5.74
C TYR A 355 -13.26 0.26 7.20
N VAL A 356 -12.75 -0.57 8.10
CA VAL A 356 -12.56 -0.20 9.51
C VAL A 356 -11.47 0.84 9.71
N ASN A 357 -10.45 0.91 8.84
CA ASN A 357 -9.27 1.74 9.00
C ASN A 357 -9.39 3.10 8.28
N PHE A 358 -10.05 3.16 7.13
CA PHE A 358 -10.09 4.34 6.28
C PHE A 358 -10.60 5.61 6.96
N PRO A 359 -11.70 5.59 7.75
CA PRO A 359 -12.20 6.82 8.37
C PRO A 359 -11.18 7.49 9.30
N ASN A 360 -10.38 6.69 10.01
CA ASN A 360 -9.34 7.20 10.90
C ASN A 360 -8.15 7.76 10.13
N LEU A 361 -7.78 7.12 9.03
CA LEU A 361 -6.75 7.63 8.13
C LEU A 361 -7.19 8.96 7.49
N CYS A 362 -8.46 9.05 7.07
CA CYS A 362 -9.04 10.31 6.59
C CYS A 362 -8.92 11.44 7.63
N GLU A 363 -9.25 11.16 8.90
CA GLU A 363 -9.11 12.15 9.98
C GLU A 363 -7.66 12.56 10.20
N ILE A 364 -6.73 11.60 10.21
CA ILE A 364 -5.28 11.85 10.36
C ILE A 364 -4.79 12.77 9.24
N TYR A 365 -5.10 12.44 7.99
CA TYR A 365 -4.62 13.18 6.83
C TYR A 365 -5.21 14.59 6.76
N GLU A 366 -6.50 14.72 7.08
CA GLU A 366 -7.15 16.03 7.15
C GLU A 366 -6.53 16.92 8.23
N LYS A 367 -6.28 16.38 9.43
CA LYS A 367 -5.64 17.11 10.53
C LYS A 367 -4.17 17.43 10.23
N ALA A 368 -3.43 16.51 9.64
CA ALA A 368 -2.05 16.74 9.22
C ALA A 368 -1.97 17.90 8.22
N HIS A 369 -2.82 17.89 7.18
CA HIS A 369 -2.90 18.99 6.22
C HIS A 369 -3.24 20.34 6.91
N LYS A 370 -4.21 20.37 7.82
CA LYS A 370 -4.57 21.58 8.59
C LYS A 370 -3.42 22.12 9.45
N HIS A 371 -2.50 21.28 9.89
CA HIS A 371 -1.29 21.68 10.61
C HIS A 371 -0.13 22.04 9.67
N GLY A 372 -0.34 22.14 8.37
CA GLY A 372 0.69 22.48 7.38
C GLY A 372 1.64 21.33 7.06
N CYS A 373 1.30 20.11 7.45
CA CYS A 373 2.10 18.95 7.09
C CYS A 373 1.93 18.63 5.60
N LYS A 374 3.04 18.45 4.91
CA LYS A 374 3.09 18.05 3.52
C LYS A 374 3.42 16.55 3.37
N ILE A 375 4.01 15.96 4.41
CA ILE A 375 4.34 14.53 4.46
C ILE A 375 3.69 13.90 5.69
N VAL A 376 3.17 12.67 5.51
CA VAL A 376 2.75 11.78 6.59
C VAL A 376 3.54 10.49 6.51
N LEU A 377 4.35 10.21 7.53
CA LEU A 377 5.11 8.97 7.64
C LEU A 377 4.25 7.83 8.14
N THR A 378 4.47 6.66 7.58
CA THR A 378 3.91 5.38 8.04
C THR A 378 5.01 4.36 8.32
N GLY A 379 4.67 3.20 8.83
CA GLY A 379 5.51 2.02 8.96
C GLY A 379 4.71 0.79 8.52
N GLN A 380 3.91 0.95 7.49
CA GLN A 380 2.90 -0.03 7.09
C GLN A 380 3.52 -1.32 6.57
N ASN A 381 4.63 -1.22 5.83
CA ASN A 381 5.36 -2.37 5.30
C ASN A 381 6.33 -3.00 6.32
N GLY A 382 6.42 -2.46 7.53
CA GLY A 382 7.41 -2.87 8.54
C GLY A 382 7.32 -4.34 8.95
N ASN A 383 6.12 -4.91 9.00
CA ASN A 383 5.93 -6.34 9.28
C ASN A 383 6.55 -7.26 8.21
N SER A 384 6.74 -6.78 7.00
CA SER A 384 7.37 -7.50 5.90
C SER A 384 8.88 -7.28 5.84
N THR A 385 9.39 -6.22 6.49
CA THR A 385 10.79 -5.80 6.43
C THR A 385 11.39 -5.63 7.82
N VAL A 386 11.39 -4.41 8.34
CA VAL A 386 12.16 -3.98 9.53
C VAL A 386 11.82 -4.72 10.82
N SER A 387 10.58 -5.14 11.00
CA SER A 387 10.11 -5.91 12.16
C SER A 387 9.61 -7.32 11.80
N HIS A 388 9.95 -7.81 10.61
CA HIS A 388 9.72 -9.22 10.29
C HIS A 388 10.45 -10.13 11.28
N GLY A 389 9.94 -11.32 11.51
CA GLY A 389 10.61 -12.36 12.29
C GLY A 389 9.86 -12.83 13.51
N TYR A 390 8.84 -13.64 13.27
CA TYR A 390 8.27 -14.48 14.32
C TYR A 390 9.23 -15.63 14.60
N ILE A 391 9.36 -16.00 15.87
CA ILE A 391 10.28 -17.07 16.28
C ILE A 391 9.90 -18.41 15.66
N ASP A 392 8.60 -18.68 15.52
CA ASP A 392 8.09 -19.93 14.98
C ASP A 392 8.54 -20.14 13.53
N ASP A 393 8.58 -19.08 12.72
CA ASP A 393 9.07 -19.11 11.33
C ASP A 393 10.55 -19.53 11.28
N VAL A 394 11.39 -18.85 12.08
CA VAL A 394 12.83 -19.12 12.10
C VAL A 394 13.15 -20.49 12.66
N LEU A 395 12.43 -20.93 13.71
CA LEU A 395 12.59 -22.27 14.25
C LEU A 395 12.15 -23.34 13.24
N CYS A 396 11.06 -23.10 12.52
CA CYS A 396 10.58 -23.98 11.47
C CYS A 396 11.61 -24.08 10.32
N ASP A 397 12.16 -22.96 9.86
CA ASP A 397 13.20 -22.91 8.83
C ASP A 397 14.46 -23.67 9.25
N LEU A 398 14.94 -23.45 10.49
CA LEU A 398 16.09 -24.17 11.04
C LEU A 398 15.84 -25.68 11.11
N TYR A 399 14.62 -26.11 11.46
CA TYR A 399 14.26 -27.51 11.51
C TYR A 399 14.23 -28.15 10.12
N ILE A 400 13.61 -27.48 9.14
CA ILE A 400 13.56 -27.93 7.73
C ILE A 400 14.98 -28.03 7.15
N LYS A 401 15.84 -27.05 7.43
CA LYS A 401 17.26 -27.04 7.02
C LYS A 401 18.15 -28.01 7.84
N LYS A 402 17.57 -28.86 8.71
CA LYS A 402 18.27 -29.84 9.57
C LYS A 402 19.30 -29.22 10.49
N LYS A 403 19.18 -27.93 10.86
CA LYS A 403 20.09 -27.21 11.76
C LYS A 403 19.67 -27.39 13.23
N TYR A 404 19.55 -28.63 13.70
CA TYR A 404 18.96 -29.00 15.01
C TYR A 404 19.66 -28.39 16.22
N ILE A 405 20.99 -28.28 16.21
CA ILE A 405 21.76 -27.66 17.32
C ILE A 405 21.40 -26.16 17.42
N THR A 406 21.34 -25.45 16.30
CA THR A 406 20.97 -24.05 16.26
C THR A 406 19.49 -23.86 16.66
N PHE A 407 18.60 -24.75 16.21
CA PHE A 407 17.20 -24.79 16.62
C PHE A 407 17.07 -24.88 18.18
N LEU A 408 17.73 -25.82 18.81
CA LEU A 408 17.68 -25.99 20.28
C LEU A 408 18.27 -24.79 21.01
N ARG A 409 19.35 -24.21 20.50
CA ARG A 409 19.94 -22.99 21.04
C ARG A 409 18.98 -21.83 20.98
N TYR A 410 18.34 -21.59 19.82
CA TYR A 410 17.38 -20.51 19.61
C TYR A 410 16.12 -20.68 20.45
N LEU A 411 15.56 -21.89 20.51
CA LEU A 411 14.41 -22.21 21.36
C LEU A 411 14.72 -21.95 22.86
N ASN A 412 15.89 -22.38 23.35
CA ASN A 412 16.29 -22.15 24.74
C ASN A 412 16.49 -20.66 25.05
N SER A 413 17.10 -19.92 24.13
CA SER A 413 17.29 -18.45 24.26
C SER A 413 15.95 -17.72 24.24
N TYR A 414 15.05 -18.08 23.34
CA TYR A 414 13.70 -17.55 23.30
C TYR A 414 12.96 -17.74 24.61
N CYS A 415 12.93 -18.97 25.12
CA CYS A 415 12.26 -19.27 26.38
C CYS A 415 12.80 -18.46 27.57
N LYS A 416 14.11 -18.16 27.59
CA LYS A 416 14.71 -17.27 28.60
C LYS A 416 14.30 -15.83 28.42
N THR A 417 14.29 -15.34 27.18
CA THR A 417 14.00 -13.94 26.84
C THR A 417 12.55 -13.58 27.12
N VAL A 418 11.60 -14.41 26.67
CA VAL A 418 10.16 -14.14 26.83
C VAL A 418 9.58 -14.74 28.12
N LYS A 419 10.38 -15.45 28.92
CA LYS A 419 9.97 -16.13 30.14
C LYS A 419 8.88 -17.18 29.93
N GLU A 420 8.93 -17.88 28.79
CA GLU A 420 8.00 -18.96 28.46
C GLU A 420 8.58 -20.34 28.81
N SER A 421 7.71 -21.30 29.16
CA SER A 421 8.15 -22.66 29.40
C SER A 421 8.57 -23.37 28.12
N ARG A 422 9.67 -24.13 28.14
CA ARG A 422 10.13 -24.90 26.98
C ARG A 422 9.07 -25.84 26.43
N LYS A 423 8.21 -26.41 27.31
CA LYS A 423 7.13 -27.30 26.90
C LYS A 423 6.06 -26.53 26.09
N ALA A 424 5.70 -25.32 26.51
CA ALA A 424 4.73 -24.51 25.83
C ALA A 424 5.28 -24.01 24.47
N ALA A 425 6.50 -23.48 24.44
CA ALA A 425 7.18 -23.06 23.21
C ALA A 425 7.32 -24.19 22.20
N LEU A 426 7.77 -25.41 22.65
CA LEU A 426 7.88 -26.58 21.78
C LEU A 426 6.50 -27.02 21.24
N LYS A 427 5.44 -26.96 22.07
CA LYS A 427 4.07 -27.27 21.64
C LYS A 427 3.60 -26.26 20.57
N GLY A 428 3.93 -24.99 20.73
CA GLY A 428 3.69 -23.93 19.73
C GLY A 428 4.38 -24.25 18.41
N CYS A 429 5.68 -24.50 18.44
CA CYS A 429 6.47 -24.86 17.26
C CYS A 429 5.92 -26.11 16.54
N ILE A 430 5.55 -27.16 17.28
CA ILE A 430 4.99 -28.39 16.68
C ILE A 430 3.65 -28.08 15.97
N ARG A 431 2.79 -27.28 16.62
CA ARG A 431 1.50 -26.87 16.02
C ARG A 431 1.74 -26.08 14.75
N TYR A 432 2.61 -25.07 14.80
CA TYR A 432 2.99 -24.25 13.67
C TYR A 432 3.61 -25.09 12.55
N PHE A 433 4.55 -25.96 12.87
CA PHE A 433 5.19 -26.86 11.92
C PHE A 433 4.19 -27.81 11.25
N ARG A 434 3.23 -28.36 12.00
CA ARG A 434 2.17 -29.19 11.41
C ARG A 434 1.30 -28.40 10.43
N HIS A 435 0.96 -27.18 10.77
CA HIS A 435 0.23 -26.27 9.91
C HIS A 435 1.04 -25.96 8.64
N THR A 436 2.27 -25.50 8.79
CA THR A 436 3.19 -25.20 7.68
C THR A 436 3.43 -26.42 6.79
N LYS A 437 3.62 -27.62 7.38
CA LYS A 437 3.78 -28.86 6.62
C LYS A 437 2.49 -29.23 5.87
N LYS A 438 1.33 -29.01 6.45
CA LYS A 438 0.04 -29.17 5.76
C LYS A 438 -0.03 -28.21 4.57
N VAL A 439 0.27 -26.95 4.77
CA VAL A 439 0.34 -25.93 3.72
C VAL A 439 1.35 -26.32 2.63
N LEU A 440 2.59 -26.63 3.00
CA LEU A 440 3.64 -27.04 2.04
C LEU A 440 3.30 -28.37 1.32
N SER A 441 2.60 -29.31 1.97
CA SER A 441 2.18 -30.58 1.34
C SER A 441 0.99 -30.42 0.40
N ILE A 442 0.13 -29.45 0.65
CA ILE A 442 -0.98 -29.07 -0.22
C ILE A 442 -0.42 -28.40 -1.49
N ALA A 443 0.58 -27.57 -1.36
CA ALA A 443 1.29 -26.96 -2.46
C ALA A 443 1.79 -27.97 -3.52
N GLY A 444 2.34 -29.12 -3.06
CA GLY A 444 2.80 -30.19 -3.97
C GLY A 444 1.68 -31.03 -4.60
N LYS A 445 0.41 -30.87 -4.20
CA LYS A 445 -0.71 -31.72 -4.64
C LYS A 445 -1.83 -30.98 -5.40
N ARG A 446 -1.66 -29.71 -5.72
CA ARG A 446 -2.66 -28.86 -6.38
C ARG A 446 -4.06 -28.86 -5.70
N LYS A 447 -4.15 -29.12 -4.39
CA LYS A 447 -5.40 -28.99 -3.65
C LYS A 447 -5.36 -27.74 -2.76
N PHE A 448 -6.24 -26.83 -3.07
CA PHE A 448 -6.51 -25.60 -2.35
C PHE A 448 -7.50 -25.87 -1.22
N GLU A 449 -7.11 -25.68 0.03
CA GLU A 449 -8.02 -25.56 1.16
C GLU A 449 -7.82 -24.17 1.76
N TYR A 450 -8.25 -23.11 1.08
CA TYR A 450 -8.58 -21.86 1.75
C TYR A 450 -9.99 -22.01 2.31
N GLU A 451 -10.15 -21.79 3.60
CA GLU A 451 -11.46 -21.51 4.17
C GLU A 451 -11.87 -20.12 3.69
N ILE A 452 -12.47 -20.07 2.51
CA ILE A 452 -13.14 -18.87 2.01
C ILE A 452 -14.41 -18.76 2.81
N ASP A 453 -14.61 -17.66 3.51
CA ASP A 453 -15.93 -17.36 4.08
C ASP A 453 -16.86 -16.94 2.94
N ASN A 454 -17.55 -17.91 2.38
CA ASN A 454 -18.45 -17.75 1.24
C ASN A 454 -19.93 -17.78 1.63
N ARG A 455 -20.24 -17.59 2.91
CA ARG A 455 -21.62 -17.81 3.45
C ARG A 455 -22.69 -16.97 2.76
N PHE A 456 -22.33 -15.77 2.25
CA PHE A 456 -23.26 -14.87 1.56
C PHE A 456 -22.99 -14.77 0.06
N ILE A 457 -22.04 -15.54 -0.46
CA ILE A 457 -21.73 -15.60 -1.88
C ILE A 457 -22.55 -16.71 -2.54
N SER A 458 -23.08 -16.44 -3.73
CA SER A 458 -23.84 -17.41 -4.49
C SER A 458 -23.01 -18.66 -4.83
N GLN A 459 -23.57 -19.85 -4.63
CA GLN A 459 -22.90 -21.10 -4.93
C GLN A 459 -22.59 -21.24 -6.44
N ASN A 460 -23.42 -20.68 -7.31
CA ASN A 460 -23.20 -20.70 -8.75
C ASN A 460 -21.88 -19.99 -9.13
N ILE A 461 -21.65 -18.81 -8.53
CA ILE A 461 -20.38 -18.07 -8.72
C ILE A 461 -19.20 -18.90 -8.24
N MET A 462 -19.30 -19.53 -7.06
CA MET A 462 -18.22 -20.36 -6.52
C MET A 462 -17.89 -21.56 -7.40
N ASN A 463 -18.88 -22.15 -8.05
CA ASN A 463 -18.69 -23.30 -8.94
C ASN A 463 -18.06 -22.92 -10.28
N ASP A 464 -18.42 -21.75 -10.83
CA ASP A 464 -18.00 -21.32 -12.17
C ASP A 464 -16.72 -20.47 -12.18
N TYR A 465 -16.23 -20.05 -11.02
CA TYR A 465 -15.08 -19.17 -10.91
C TYR A 465 -13.78 -19.97 -10.72
N PRO A 466 -12.81 -19.86 -11.64
CA PRO A 466 -11.58 -20.64 -11.61
C PRO A 466 -10.57 -20.08 -10.58
N LEU A 467 -10.97 -19.94 -9.32
CA LEU A 467 -10.18 -19.32 -8.27
C LEU A 467 -8.79 -19.96 -8.14
N GLU A 468 -8.71 -21.29 -8.15
CA GLU A 468 -7.43 -22.00 -8.05
C GLU A 468 -6.45 -21.62 -9.18
N ILE A 469 -6.96 -21.48 -10.40
CA ILE A 469 -6.15 -21.07 -11.55
C ILE A 469 -5.66 -19.63 -11.36
N ARG A 470 -6.55 -18.71 -10.98
CA ARG A 470 -6.20 -17.31 -10.76
C ARG A 470 -5.17 -17.14 -9.64
N PHE A 471 -5.27 -17.92 -8.58
CA PHE A 471 -4.25 -17.91 -7.53
C PHE A 471 -2.90 -18.41 -8.04
N VAL A 472 -2.89 -19.48 -8.83
CA VAL A 472 -1.68 -20.05 -9.43
C VAL A 472 -1.01 -19.07 -10.38
N ASP A 473 -1.79 -18.50 -11.30
CA ASP A 473 -1.28 -17.58 -12.33
C ASP A 473 -0.71 -16.29 -11.73
N ASN A 474 -1.18 -15.92 -10.54
CA ASN A 474 -0.70 -14.72 -9.82
C ASN A 474 0.26 -15.03 -8.67
N ASP A 475 0.83 -16.22 -8.63
CA ASP A 475 1.84 -16.65 -7.66
C ASP A 475 1.41 -16.51 -6.18
N ILE A 476 0.09 -16.47 -5.92
CA ILE A 476 -0.49 -16.37 -4.57
C ILE A 476 -0.48 -17.72 -3.88
N THR A 477 -0.39 -18.80 -4.65
CA THR A 477 -0.38 -20.15 -4.11
C THR A 477 0.98 -20.78 -4.16
N TYR A 478 1.23 -21.63 -3.21
CA TYR A 478 2.43 -22.42 -3.04
C TYR A 478 2.51 -23.59 -4.04
N VAL A 479 2.49 -23.30 -5.35
CA VAL A 479 2.29 -24.35 -6.35
C VAL A 479 3.52 -25.20 -6.62
N ASP A 480 4.73 -24.64 -6.54
CA ASP A 480 5.95 -25.37 -6.83
C ASP A 480 6.97 -25.28 -5.70
N ASN A 481 7.26 -26.46 -5.11
CA ASN A 481 8.40 -26.73 -4.25
C ASN A 481 8.95 -25.51 -3.47
N ILE A 482 8.20 -25.03 -2.49
CA ILE A 482 8.78 -24.09 -1.52
C ILE A 482 9.57 -24.93 -0.50
N PRO A 483 10.89 -25.02 -0.64
CA PRO A 483 11.66 -25.94 0.20
C PRO A 483 11.88 -25.39 1.60
N THR A 484 11.69 -24.06 1.83
CA THR A 484 11.99 -23.40 3.10
C THR A 484 11.08 -22.20 3.35
N ILE A 485 10.98 -21.77 4.61
CA ILE A 485 10.27 -20.52 4.98
C ILE A 485 10.95 -19.30 4.37
N GLU A 486 12.28 -19.32 4.23
CA GLU A 486 13.02 -18.26 3.55
C GLU A 486 12.58 -18.10 2.08
N SER A 487 12.36 -19.20 1.37
CA SER A 487 11.89 -19.15 -0.01
C SER A 487 10.48 -18.58 -0.12
N GLU A 488 9.61 -18.92 0.83
CA GLU A 488 8.26 -18.38 0.93
C GLU A 488 8.30 -16.85 1.20
N TYR A 489 9.12 -16.41 2.13
CA TYR A 489 9.33 -15.01 2.43
C TYR A 489 9.79 -14.22 1.20
N LYS A 490 10.78 -14.73 0.47
CA LYS A 490 11.29 -14.10 -0.75
C LYS A 490 10.22 -13.98 -1.82
N ARG A 491 9.40 -15.00 -1.98
CA ARG A 491 8.28 -14.99 -2.89
C ARG A 491 7.23 -13.96 -2.48
N PHE A 492 6.88 -13.89 -1.20
CA PHE A 492 5.97 -12.86 -0.68
C PHE A 492 6.47 -11.44 -0.97
N ILE A 493 7.77 -11.17 -0.81
CA ILE A 493 8.36 -9.85 -1.13
C ILE A 493 8.27 -9.54 -2.63
N LYS A 494 8.35 -10.54 -3.50
CA LYS A 494 8.19 -10.35 -4.96
C LYS A 494 6.73 -10.17 -5.39
N HIS A 495 5.77 -10.43 -4.51
CA HIS A 495 4.35 -10.38 -4.87
C HIS A 495 3.86 -8.95 -5.11
N GLN A 496 3.58 -8.64 -6.37
CA GLN A 496 3.33 -7.28 -6.84
C GLN A 496 1.98 -6.68 -6.38
N ALA A 497 0.94 -7.50 -6.22
CA ALA A 497 -0.41 -7.00 -5.91
C ALA A 497 -0.48 -6.19 -4.60
N LEU A 498 0.33 -6.54 -3.58
CA LEU A 498 0.40 -5.78 -2.34
C LEU A 498 0.94 -4.37 -2.58
N TYR A 499 2.03 -4.26 -3.32
CA TYR A 499 2.66 -2.97 -3.60
C TYR A 499 1.75 -2.07 -4.43
N THR A 500 1.15 -2.60 -5.50
CA THR A 500 0.22 -1.83 -6.34
C THR A 500 -0.99 -1.33 -5.55
N TYR A 501 -1.53 -2.13 -4.61
CA TYR A 501 -2.64 -1.69 -3.76
C TYR A 501 -2.23 -0.59 -2.77
N LEU A 502 -1.06 -0.71 -2.14
CA LEU A 502 -0.54 0.31 -1.23
C LEU A 502 -0.24 1.62 -1.97
N GLY A 503 0.43 1.55 -3.12
CA GLY A 503 0.71 2.73 -3.93
C GLY A 503 -0.57 3.42 -4.45
N GLU A 504 -1.58 2.65 -4.84
CA GLU A 504 -2.90 3.16 -5.21
C GLU A 504 -3.56 3.93 -4.05
N PHE A 505 -3.55 3.32 -2.85
CA PHE A 505 -4.06 3.95 -1.65
C PHE A 505 -3.32 5.25 -1.31
N GLU A 506 -2.00 5.21 -1.25
CA GLU A 506 -1.17 6.35 -0.86
C GLU A 506 -1.26 7.50 -1.86
N THR A 507 -1.31 7.19 -3.16
CA THR A 507 -1.48 8.17 -4.22
C THR A 507 -2.82 8.90 -4.11
N LYS A 508 -3.93 8.16 -4.10
CA LYS A 508 -5.28 8.74 -4.12
C LYS A 508 -5.60 9.52 -2.84
N MET A 509 -5.23 8.96 -1.68
CA MET A 509 -5.38 9.67 -0.41
C MET A 509 -4.49 10.91 -0.36
N GLY A 510 -3.26 10.82 -0.83
CA GLY A 510 -2.32 11.93 -0.92
C GLY A 510 -2.87 13.09 -1.76
N LEU A 511 -3.37 12.81 -2.95
CA LEU A 511 -3.99 13.80 -3.84
C LEU A 511 -5.21 14.46 -3.20
N LYS A 512 -6.08 13.66 -2.55
CA LYS A 512 -7.29 14.19 -1.89
C LYS A 512 -6.98 15.16 -0.76
N TYR A 513 -5.96 14.86 0.05
CA TYR A 513 -5.67 15.64 1.25
C TYR A 513 -4.53 16.66 1.08
N GLY A 514 -3.86 16.72 -0.07
CA GLY A 514 -2.74 17.64 -0.33
C GLY A 514 -1.51 17.30 0.49
N ILE A 515 -1.20 16.03 0.62
CA ILE A 515 -0.07 15.46 1.37
C ILE A 515 0.58 14.34 0.57
N VAL A 516 1.77 13.93 0.97
CA VAL A 516 2.39 12.71 0.49
C VAL A 516 2.55 11.73 1.65
N ILE A 517 2.10 10.51 1.45
CA ILE A 517 2.30 9.42 2.40
C ILE A 517 3.61 8.75 2.04
N ARG A 518 4.50 8.60 3.03
CA ARG A 518 5.82 7.95 2.83
C ARG A 518 6.05 6.87 3.86
N ASP A 519 6.41 5.70 3.40
CA ASP A 519 6.77 4.56 4.25
C ASP A 519 8.26 4.21 4.11
N PRO A 520 9.13 4.67 5.04
CA PRO A 520 10.55 4.31 5.00
C PRO A 520 10.83 2.82 5.13
N THR A 521 9.86 2.04 5.62
CA THR A 521 9.99 0.58 5.74
C THR A 521 9.74 -0.14 4.41
N ALA A 522 9.14 0.57 3.45
CA ALA A 522 8.96 0.15 2.06
C ALA A 522 10.02 0.74 1.10
N ASP A 523 11.01 1.50 1.60
CA ASP A 523 12.11 1.95 0.75
C ASP A 523 12.79 0.75 0.09
N ILE A 524 13.03 0.84 -1.21
CA ILE A 524 13.57 -0.28 -1.99
C ILE A 524 14.92 -0.79 -1.46
N ARG A 525 15.72 0.09 -0.85
CA ARG A 525 16.98 -0.28 -0.18
C ARG A 525 16.71 -1.14 1.05
N MET A 526 15.68 -0.79 1.84
CA MET A 526 15.27 -1.56 3.03
C MET A 526 14.69 -2.91 2.63
N ILE A 527 13.85 -2.95 1.60
CA ILE A 527 13.31 -4.18 1.04
C ILE A 527 14.45 -5.09 0.57
N SER A 528 15.40 -4.55 -0.21
CA SER A 528 16.57 -5.30 -0.70
C SER A 528 17.45 -5.83 0.43
N PHE A 529 17.73 -5.01 1.45
CA PHE A 529 18.51 -5.44 2.62
C PHE A 529 17.85 -6.65 3.30
N CYS A 530 16.56 -6.57 3.57
CA CYS A 530 15.81 -7.65 4.21
C CYS A 530 15.68 -8.90 3.32
N TYR A 531 15.50 -8.70 2.01
CA TYR A 531 15.39 -9.77 1.02
C TYR A 531 16.66 -10.63 0.90
N HIS A 532 17.84 -9.99 0.91
CA HIS A 532 19.15 -10.66 0.77
C HIS A 532 19.71 -11.15 2.10
N MET A 533 19.20 -10.65 3.22
CA MET A 533 19.67 -11.02 4.54
C MET A 533 19.32 -12.49 4.87
N PRO A 534 20.28 -13.30 5.40
CA PRO A 534 19.97 -14.65 5.84
C PRO A 534 18.81 -14.69 6.84
N TYR A 535 17.80 -15.50 6.56
CA TYR A 535 16.51 -15.52 7.27
C TYR A 535 16.61 -15.64 8.80
N ARG A 536 17.66 -16.33 9.30
CA ARG A 536 17.93 -16.48 10.74
C ARG A 536 18.06 -15.16 11.51
N TYR A 537 18.42 -14.05 10.84
CA TYR A 537 18.58 -12.76 11.49
C TYR A 537 17.26 -12.08 11.84
N PHE A 538 16.15 -12.48 11.26
CA PHE A 538 14.84 -11.96 11.65
C PHE A 538 14.46 -12.32 13.11
N ALA A 539 14.92 -13.49 13.60
CA ALA A 539 14.82 -13.83 15.03
C ALA A 539 16.15 -14.36 15.56
N TYR A 540 17.23 -13.59 15.35
CA TYR A 540 18.60 -14.01 15.70
C TYR A 540 18.73 -14.37 17.18
N ASN A 541 19.36 -15.52 17.41
CA ASN A 541 19.57 -16.10 18.73
C ASN A 541 18.28 -16.21 19.58
N GLY A 542 17.15 -16.46 18.93
CA GLY A 542 15.84 -16.63 19.59
C GLY A 542 15.16 -15.32 20.05
N VAL A 543 15.62 -14.18 19.60
CA VAL A 543 14.98 -12.87 19.87
C VAL A 543 14.04 -12.52 18.71
N PRO A 544 12.70 -12.57 18.88
CA PRO A 544 11.77 -12.23 17.82
C PRO A 544 11.93 -10.76 17.38
N ARG A 545 11.78 -10.50 16.08
CA ARG A 545 11.93 -9.15 15.49
C ARG A 545 13.27 -8.52 15.84
N TRP A 546 14.32 -9.32 15.74
CA TRP A 546 15.66 -9.00 16.25
C TRP A 546 16.24 -7.72 15.68
N LEU A 547 16.04 -7.43 14.40
CA LEU A 547 16.57 -6.20 13.76
C LEU A 547 16.22 -4.95 14.56
N ILE A 548 14.95 -4.67 14.77
CA ILE A 548 14.52 -3.49 15.53
C ILE A 548 14.96 -3.58 16.99
N ARG A 549 14.74 -4.73 17.62
CA ARG A 549 14.96 -4.89 19.05
C ARG A 549 16.44 -4.79 19.45
N SER A 550 17.34 -5.22 18.59
CA SER A 550 18.79 -5.10 18.86
C SER A 550 19.36 -3.73 18.49
N SER A 551 18.85 -3.13 17.41
CA SER A 551 19.44 -1.90 16.85
C SER A 551 18.97 -0.61 17.56
N PHE A 552 17.78 -0.62 18.19
CA PHE A 552 17.16 0.59 18.75
C PHE A 552 16.88 0.50 20.27
N THR A 553 17.77 -0.16 21.00
CA THR A 553 17.65 -0.37 22.47
C THR A 553 17.65 0.91 23.29
N ARG A 554 18.30 1.98 22.79
CA ARG A 554 18.37 3.27 23.45
C ARG A 554 17.23 4.20 23.04
N GLU A 555 16.72 4.03 21.83
CA GLU A 555 15.75 4.92 21.21
C GLU A 555 14.32 4.57 21.64
N ILE A 556 13.95 3.31 21.60
CA ILE A 556 12.60 2.84 21.96
C ILE A 556 12.48 2.69 23.48
N PRO A 557 11.38 3.15 24.13
CA PRO A 557 11.13 2.88 25.55
C PRO A 557 11.15 1.38 25.87
N ASN A 558 11.76 1.00 26.99
CA ASN A 558 11.96 -0.40 27.35
C ASN A 558 10.67 -1.21 27.43
N GLU A 559 9.58 -0.61 27.87
CA GLU A 559 8.26 -1.26 27.98
C GLU A 559 7.68 -1.64 26.62
N ILE A 560 7.98 -0.86 25.58
CA ILE A 560 7.60 -1.14 24.20
C ILE A 560 8.58 -2.16 23.59
N LEU A 561 9.87 -1.90 23.75
CA LEU A 561 10.92 -2.76 23.20
C LEU A 561 10.83 -4.20 23.73
N ASN A 562 10.52 -4.38 25.02
CA ASN A 562 10.40 -5.69 25.67
C ASN A 562 8.96 -6.23 25.74
N ASN A 563 8.06 -5.66 24.98
CA ASN A 563 6.71 -6.18 24.81
C ASN A 563 6.73 -7.37 23.82
N TRP A 564 6.94 -8.59 24.34
CA TRP A 564 7.16 -9.78 23.52
C TRP A 564 5.88 -10.42 22.98
N MET A 565 4.79 -10.33 23.75
CA MET A 565 3.58 -11.12 23.51
C MET A 565 2.36 -10.27 23.16
N ARG A 566 2.39 -8.97 23.47
CA ARG A 566 1.23 -8.09 23.25
C ARG A 566 1.29 -7.46 21.88
N TYR A 567 0.13 -7.30 21.26
CA TYR A 567 -0.03 -6.63 19.97
C TYR A 567 -1.18 -5.63 19.98
N GLY A 568 -1.02 -4.51 19.29
CA GLY A 568 -2.05 -3.50 19.09
C GLY A 568 -3.18 -4.04 18.20
N VAL A 569 -4.41 -3.69 18.54
CA VAL A 569 -5.59 -3.96 17.71
C VAL A 569 -6.02 -2.64 17.07
N GLN A 570 -5.86 -2.54 15.76
CA GLN A 570 -6.31 -1.37 15.03
C GLN A 570 -7.84 -1.25 15.14
N ASN A 571 -8.32 -0.03 15.43
CA ASN A 571 -9.76 0.26 15.55
C ASN A 571 -10.52 -0.70 16.47
N ALA A 572 -9.97 -0.91 17.65
CA ALA A 572 -10.47 -1.90 18.62
C ALA A 572 -11.94 -1.75 18.98
N ASP A 573 -12.52 -0.57 18.83
CA ASP A 573 -13.93 -0.26 19.12
C ASP A 573 -14.85 -0.23 17.87
N CYS A 574 -14.32 -0.59 16.69
CA CYS A 574 -15.07 -0.54 15.43
C CYS A 574 -16.41 -1.30 15.50
N TYR A 575 -16.36 -2.57 15.90
CA TYR A 575 -17.58 -3.39 16.02
C TYR A 575 -18.52 -2.89 17.12
N THR A 576 -17.97 -2.31 18.19
CA THR A 576 -18.77 -1.68 19.26
C THR A 576 -19.54 -0.46 18.73
N ARG A 577 -18.90 0.37 17.91
CA ARG A 577 -19.54 1.50 17.24
C ARG A 577 -20.57 1.04 16.22
N LEU A 578 -20.24 0.01 15.43
CA LEU A 578 -21.15 -0.59 14.47
C LEU A 578 -22.43 -1.09 15.16
N ARG A 579 -22.29 -1.80 16.29
CA ARG A 579 -23.43 -2.27 17.11
C ARG A 579 -24.21 -1.11 17.71
N ARG A 580 -23.57 -0.06 18.23
CA ARG A 580 -24.23 1.14 18.77
C ARG A 580 -25.14 1.79 17.73
N ASP A 581 -24.65 1.92 16.50
CA ASP A 581 -25.36 2.62 15.42
C ASP A 581 -26.21 1.69 14.55
N TRP A 582 -26.29 0.40 14.91
CA TRP A 582 -26.85 -0.65 14.06
C TRP A 582 -28.31 -0.41 13.65
N LYS A 583 -29.15 0.10 14.55
CA LYS A 583 -30.57 0.39 14.23
C LYS A 583 -30.71 1.36 13.05
N ARG A 584 -29.82 2.30 12.91
CA ARG A 584 -29.78 3.23 11.77
C ARG A 584 -29.19 2.54 10.54
N LEU A 585 -28.08 1.84 10.73
CA LEU A 585 -27.31 1.24 9.66
C LEU A 585 -28.04 0.10 8.97
N VAL A 586 -28.73 -0.75 9.71
CA VAL A 586 -29.48 -1.89 9.16
C VAL A 586 -30.58 -1.46 8.19
N VAL A 587 -31.17 -0.28 8.39
CA VAL A 587 -32.16 0.28 7.46
C VAL A 587 -31.52 0.62 6.11
N ASP A 588 -30.35 1.29 6.13
CA ASP A 588 -29.64 1.64 4.90
C ASP A 588 -29.09 0.38 4.21
N ILE A 589 -28.56 -0.57 4.98
CA ILE A 589 -28.06 -1.85 4.44
C ILE A 589 -29.20 -2.64 3.78
N ASN A 590 -30.37 -2.77 4.43
CA ASN A 590 -31.52 -3.45 3.85
C ASN A 590 -31.96 -2.79 2.53
N LYS A 591 -32.09 -1.45 2.52
CA LYS A 591 -32.44 -0.71 1.31
C LYS A 591 -31.40 -0.96 0.19
N GLN A 592 -30.12 -0.97 0.54
CA GLN A 592 -29.05 -1.25 -0.39
C GLN A 592 -29.14 -2.67 -0.95
N MET A 593 -29.37 -3.68 -0.10
CA MET A 593 -29.50 -5.07 -0.53
C MET A 593 -30.70 -5.27 -1.46
N GLN A 594 -31.86 -4.67 -1.17
CA GLN A 594 -33.02 -4.70 -2.07
C GLN A 594 -32.70 -4.10 -3.46
N THR A 595 -31.94 -3.02 -3.50
CA THR A 595 -31.49 -2.42 -4.77
C THR A 595 -30.59 -3.37 -5.55
N VAL A 596 -29.67 -4.06 -4.88
CA VAL A 596 -28.77 -5.04 -5.49
C VAL A 596 -29.50 -6.28 -5.96
N GLU A 597 -30.45 -6.79 -5.17
CA GLU A 597 -31.29 -7.94 -5.51
C GLU A 597 -32.10 -7.71 -6.78
N SER A 598 -32.55 -6.47 -7.00
CA SER A 598 -33.27 -6.07 -8.23
C SER A 598 -32.34 -5.82 -9.44
N ASP A 599 -31.04 -5.72 -9.25
CA ASP A 599 -30.06 -5.47 -10.32
C ASP A 599 -29.55 -6.78 -10.92
N LYS A 600 -29.90 -7.06 -12.15
CA LYS A 600 -29.54 -8.31 -12.87
C LYS A 600 -28.03 -8.57 -12.99
N ARG A 601 -27.17 -7.54 -12.83
CA ARG A 601 -25.71 -7.67 -12.96
C ARG A 601 -25.03 -8.05 -11.63
N LEU A 602 -25.61 -7.64 -10.50
CA LEU A 602 -25.05 -7.90 -9.19
C LEU A 602 -25.76 -9.02 -8.43
N CYS A 603 -27.06 -9.25 -8.69
CA CYS A 603 -27.83 -10.23 -7.93
C CYS A 603 -27.26 -11.66 -8.04
N GLU A 604 -26.61 -12.00 -9.14
CA GLU A 604 -26.02 -13.33 -9.34
C GLU A 604 -24.85 -13.64 -8.38
N TYR A 605 -24.20 -12.62 -7.82
CA TYR A 605 -23.03 -12.80 -6.94
C TYR A 605 -23.41 -13.23 -5.52
N PHE A 606 -24.65 -12.98 -5.08
CA PHE A 606 -25.01 -13.04 -3.66
C PHE A 606 -26.13 -14.04 -3.37
N ASP A 607 -26.03 -14.67 -2.21
CA ASP A 607 -27.10 -15.51 -1.62
C ASP A 607 -28.03 -14.66 -0.76
N PHE A 608 -29.04 -14.06 -1.40
CA PHE A 608 -29.98 -13.15 -0.72
C PHE A 608 -30.84 -13.84 0.34
N GLU A 609 -31.10 -15.13 0.25
CA GLU A 609 -31.82 -15.87 1.29
C GLU A 609 -31.00 -15.83 2.60
N LYS A 610 -29.73 -16.14 2.54
CA LYS A 610 -28.85 -16.08 3.72
C LYS A 610 -28.60 -14.65 4.22
N ILE A 611 -28.43 -13.68 3.30
CA ILE A 611 -28.29 -12.27 3.68
C ILE A 611 -29.52 -11.77 4.42
N ASN A 612 -30.73 -12.03 3.88
CA ASN A 612 -31.98 -11.60 4.46
C ASN A 612 -32.22 -12.29 5.80
N SER A 613 -31.90 -13.57 5.95
CA SER A 613 -31.97 -14.29 7.24
C SER A 613 -31.05 -13.62 8.28
N PHE A 614 -29.78 -13.37 7.93
CA PHE A 614 -28.84 -12.70 8.83
C PHE A 614 -29.33 -11.30 9.27
N LEU A 615 -29.83 -10.51 8.33
CA LEU A 615 -30.34 -9.16 8.61
C LEU A 615 -31.60 -9.21 9.47
N SER A 616 -32.48 -10.19 9.27
CA SER A 616 -33.67 -10.42 10.11
C SER A 616 -33.31 -10.81 11.54
N ASP A 617 -32.37 -11.73 11.71
CA ASP A 617 -31.89 -12.18 13.03
C ASP A 617 -31.23 -11.06 13.82
N ASN A 618 -30.58 -10.15 13.12
CA ASN A 618 -29.87 -8.98 13.67
C ASN A 618 -30.68 -7.68 13.61
N GLN A 619 -31.96 -7.70 13.27
CA GLN A 619 -32.75 -6.48 13.03
C GLN A 619 -32.76 -5.50 14.21
N LYS A 620 -32.79 -5.98 15.43
CA LYS A 620 -32.87 -5.15 16.66
C LYS A 620 -31.50 -4.74 17.17
N GLU A 621 -30.53 -5.64 17.12
CA GLU A 621 -29.19 -5.47 17.64
C GLU A 621 -28.24 -6.42 16.91
N LEU A 622 -27.02 -5.94 16.59
CA LEU A 622 -25.99 -6.73 15.92
C LEU A 622 -25.32 -7.69 16.91
N ASP A 623 -25.34 -8.99 16.62
CA ASP A 623 -24.59 -9.99 17.38
C ASP A 623 -23.11 -9.98 16.94
N LEU A 624 -22.23 -9.60 17.86
CA LEU A 624 -20.78 -9.52 17.60
C LEU A 624 -20.05 -10.87 17.75
N LYS A 625 -20.77 -11.99 17.92
CA LYS A 625 -20.09 -13.30 18.03
C LYS A 625 -19.54 -13.80 16.71
N ASP A 626 -20.07 -13.32 15.60
CA ASP A 626 -19.69 -13.71 14.25
C ASP A 626 -19.12 -12.52 13.47
N GLU A 627 -17.93 -12.09 13.86
CA GLU A 627 -17.21 -10.97 13.20
C GLU A 627 -17.00 -11.25 11.70
N ALA A 628 -16.75 -12.49 11.30
CA ALA A 628 -16.54 -12.86 9.91
C ALA A 628 -17.79 -12.65 9.03
N ALA A 629 -18.99 -12.96 9.55
CA ALA A 629 -20.24 -12.65 8.85
C ALA A 629 -20.48 -11.15 8.71
N ILE A 630 -20.14 -10.39 9.76
CA ILE A 630 -20.22 -8.93 9.72
C ILE A 630 -19.31 -8.37 8.64
N ASP A 631 -18.04 -8.81 8.60
CA ASP A 631 -17.08 -8.35 7.59
C ASP A 631 -17.56 -8.69 6.18
N GLN A 632 -18.04 -9.90 5.94
CA GLN A 632 -18.52 -10.27 4.62
C GLN A 632 -19.77 -9.45 4.19
N LEU A 633 -20.69 -9.19 5.11
CA LEU A 633 -21.82 -8.28 4.84
C LEU A 633 -21.34 -6.86 4.50
N MET A 634 -20.31 -6.36 5.21
CA MET A 634 -19.75 -5.04 4.94
C MET A 634 -19.02 -5.00 3.59
N TYR A 635 -18.35 -6.09 3.16
CA TYR A 635 -17.77 -6.18 1.83
C TYR A 635 -18.82 -6.13 0.73
N ILE A 636 -19.94 -6.86 0.90
CA ILE A 636 -21.06 -6.81 -0.03
C ILE A 636 -21.67 -5.41 -0.09
N TYR A 637 -21.88 -4.80 1.07
CA TYR A 637 -22.36 -3.42 1.16
C TYR A 637 -21.41 -2.43 0.46
N CYS A 638 -20.10 -2.58 0.64
CA CYS A 638 -19.08 -1.78 0.01
C CYS A 638 -19.12 -1.91 -1.53
N VAL A 639 -19.13 -3.13 -2.06
CA VAL A 639 -19.24 -3.39 -3.52
C VAL A 639 -20.54 -2.79 -4.07
N SER A 640 -21.64 -2.93 -3.34
CA SER A 640 -22.94 -2.41 -3.76
C SER A 640 -22.96 -0.88 -3.86
N LYS A 641 -22.38 -0.21 -2.86
CA LYS A 641 -22.23 1.27 -2.87
C LYS A 641 -21.30 1.74 -3.99
N PHE A 642 -20.17 1.07 -4.18
CA PHE A 642 -19.24 1.38 -5.26
C PHE A 642 -19.92 1.28 -6.63
N TYR A 643 -20.62 0.19 -6.89
CA TYR A 643 -21.37 -0.01 -8.13
C TYR A 643 -22.40 1.10 -8.40
N GLN A 644 -23.11 1.55 -7.36
CA GLN A 644 -24.06 2.66 -7.50
C GLN A 644 -23.38 4.00 -7.79
N LEU A 645 -22.22 4.26 -7.21
CA LEU A 645 -21.46 5.47 -7.50
C LEU A 645 -21.04 5.50 -8.98
N CYS A 646 -20.54 4.36 -9.49
CA CYS A 646 -20.16 4.26 -10.91
C CYS A 646 -21.34 4.39 -11.89
N LYS A 647 -22.57 4.05 -11.48
CA LYS A 647 -23.77 4.25 -12.33
C LYS A 647 -24.24 5.70 -12.39
N LYS A 648 -23.86 6.51 -11.40
CA LYS A 648 -24.29 7.93 -11.34
C LYS A 648 -23.31 8.87 -12.04
N SER A 649 -22.06 8.44 -12.21
CA SER A 649 -21.05 9.12 -13.01
C SER A 649 -21.14 8.70 -14.48
#